data_0ac766fb18331eaf06eac7230262334e
#
_entry.id   0ac766fb18331eaf06eac7230262334e
#
_cell.length_a   1.000
_cell.length_b   1.000
_cell.length_c   1.000
_cell.angle_alpha   90.00
_cell.angle_beta   90.00
_cell.angle_gamma   90.00
#
_symmetry.space_group_name_H-M   'P 1'
#
loop_
_entity.id
_entity.type
_entity.pdbx_description
1 polymer ?
#
loop_
_entity_poly.entity_id
_entity_poly.type
_entity_poly.pdbx_seq_one_letter_code
_entity_poly.pdbx_strand_id
1 'polypeptide(L)'
;MADVDPRISTPAVTTGPIRGSRKIHVGPLKVAMRAVHLEASAGEPPLNVYDPSGPYTDPAVTIDINAGLAELRREWIRGRGDVEEVAARESRPEDNGQLGPDRSGGVAPFPNVRRRVLRAKPGMNVSQMHYARRGIITPEMEYVATRENIGREMLKDHVRDGESFGAAIPDFVTPEFVRSEIARGRAIIPNNINHPESEPMAIGRNFLVKINANIGNSAVASDVAAEVDKMVWSIRWGADTVMDLSTGRNIHDTREWIIRNSPVPIGTVPIYQALEKVGGVAEDLTWEVYRDTLIEQAEQGVDYFTIHAGVRLPYVPMTAKRVTGIVSRGGSIMAKWCLAHHQESFLYERFDEITEIMKAYDIAYSLGDGLRPGSIADANDEAQFAELYTLGELTKRAWAQDVQVMIEGPGHVPMHKIKENMDKQLEVCGEAPFYTLGPLTTDIAPGYDHITSGIGAAMIGWFGTAMLCYVTPKEHLGLPDRDDVKVGVVTYKLAAHAADLAKGHPAAKLRDDALSRARFDFRWRDQFNLSLDPDTAEQYHDQTLPAEGAKTAHFCSMCGPKFCSMKISAEVREFAKANPHPFVPSEVEGRVPSEVEGRVPGDAPTLEEAEAGMAAMSERYRDGGNELYIGAGGREHD
;
A
#
# COMPACT_ATOMS: atom_id res chain seq x y z
N MET A 1 14.09 16.37 41.60
CA MET A 1 13.72 15.94 40.27
C MET A 1 12.24 15.63 40.37
N ALA A 2 11.38 16.42 39.71
CA ALA A 2 9.96 16.10 39.68
C ALA A 2 9.82 14.80 38.87
N ASP A 3 9.11 13.82 39.42
CA ASP A 3 8.65 12.64 38.69
C ASP A 3 7.83 13.14 37.50
N VAL A 4 8.43 13.21 36.34
CA VAL A 4 7.71 13.40 35.08
C VAL A 4 6.97 12.08 34.86
N ASP A 5 5.64 12.11 34.93
CA ASP A 5 4.82 10.96 34.59
C ASP A 5 5.21 10.50 33.16
N PRO A 6 5.77 9.30 32.99
CA PRO A 6 6.25 8.85 31.68
C PRO A 6 5.12 8.58 30.70
N ARG A 7 3.86 8.75 31.11
CA ARG A 7 2.71 8.53 30.24
C ARG A 7 2.50 9.73 29.34
N ILE A 8 2.43 9.46 28.03
CA ILE A 8 1.98 10.48 27.09
C ILE A 8 0.52 10.79 27.44
N SER A 9 0.23 12.04 27.77
CA SER A 9 -1.16 12.45 28.02
C SER A 9 -1.98 12.18 26.75
N THR A 10 -2.89 11.23 26.82
CA THR A 10 -3.73 10.88 25.71
C THR A 10 -4.55 12.10 25.31
N PRO A 11 -4.19 12.75 24.20
CA PRO A 11 -5.24 12.87 23.23
C PRO A 11 -4.66 12.58 21.90
N ALA A 12 -4.96 11.97 21.04
CA ALA A 12 -4.41 12.34 19.77
C ALA A 12 -4.24 11.26 18.72
N VAL A 13 -4.43 9.99 19.04
CA VAL A 13 -4.63 9.04 17.96
C VAL A 13 -6.08 9.02 17.56
N THR A 14 -6.34 9.20 16.27
CA THR A 14 -7.69 9.16 15.76
C THR A 14 -8.26 7.75 15.90
N THR A 15 -9.31 7.62 16.71
CA THR A 15 -10.05 6.37 16.91
C THR A 15 -11.48 6.48 16.40
N GLY A 16 -12.15 5.31 16.29
CA GLY A 16 -13.55 5.21 15.88
C GLY A 16 -13.73 4.90 14.39
N PRO A 17 -14.93 4.48 14.01
CA PRO A 17 -15.20 3.91 12.68
C PRO A 17 -14.96 4.92 11.56
N ILE A 18 -14.58 4.40 10.40
CA ILE A 18 -14.62 5.17 9.15
C ILE A 18 -16.07 5.32 8.76
N ARG A 19 -16.46 6.52 8.37
CA ARG A 19 -17.83 6.89 8.04
C ARG A 19 -18.50 5.87 7.11
N GLY A 20 -19.77 5.58 7.37
CA GLY A 20 -20.58 4.66 6.56
C GLY A 20 -20.11 3.21 6.58
N SER A 21 -19.25 2.85 7.51
CA SER A 21 -18.74 1.48 7.60
C SER A 21 -18.53 1.03 9.04
N ARG A 22 -18.34 -0.27 9.22
CA ARG A 22 -18.02 -0.85 10.53
C ARG A 22 -16.91 -1.89 10.39
N LYS A 23 -16.12 -2.07 11.46
CA LYS A 23 -15.19 -3.18 11.58
C LYS A 23 -15.97 -4.49 11.68
N ILE A 24 -15.49 -5.51 11.00
CA ILE A 24 -15.97 -6.89 11.11
C ILE A 24 -14.78 -7.83 11.28
N HIS A 25 -15.02 -8.98 11.86
CA HIS A 25 -14.02 -10.02 12.07
C HIS A 25 -14.50 -11.32 11.41
N VAL A 26 -13.72 -11.88 10.50
CA VAL A 26 -14.11 -13.00 9.66
C VAL A 26 -13.30 -14.25 9.98
N GLY A 27 -13.98 -15.40 9.98
CA GLY A 27 -13.36 -16.70 10.18
C GLY A 27 -12.85 -16.98 11.61
N PRO A 28 -12.27 -18.15 11.84
CA PRO A 28 -11.82 -18.58 13.17
C PRO A 28 -10.65 -17.75 13.71
N LEU A 29 -9.79 -17.21 12.84
CA LEU A 29 -8.69 -16.33 13.20
C LEU A 29 -9.12 -14.87 13.42
N LYS A 30 -10.42 -14.58 13.31
CA LYS A 30 -11.00 -13.22 13.50
C LYS A 30 -10.30 -12.16 12.64
N VAL A 31 -10.14 -12.46 11.35
CA VAL A 31 -9.46 -11.56 10.41
C VAL A 31 -10.23 -10.24 10.32
N ALA A 32 -9.55 -9.14 10.66
CA ALA A 32 -10.14 -7.81 10.67
C ALA A 32 -10.37 -7.30 9.24
N MET A 33 -11.57 -6.83 8.98
CA MET A 33 -12.03 -6.25 7.73
C MET A 33 -13.01 -5.12 8.00
N ARG A 34 -13.47 -4.46 6.94
CA ARG A 34 -14.46 -3.38 7.04
C ARG A 34 -15.64 -3.64 6.13
N ALA A 35 -16.86 -3.58 6.67
CA ALA A 35 -18.11 -3.65 5.90
C ALA A 35 -18.64 -2.23 5.65
N VAL A 36 -18.75 -1.85 4.38
CA VAL A 36 -19.34 -0.58 3.94
C VAL A 36 -20.86 -0.77 3.87
N HIS A 37 -21.61 0.10 4.56
CA HIS A 37 -23.05 0.08 4.58
C HIS A 37 -23.64 0.71 3.31
N LEU A 38 -24.63 0.05 2.74
CA LEU A 38 -25.42 0.57 1.64
C LEU A 38 -26.85 0.87 2.12
N GLU A 39 -27.49 1.82 1.48
CA GLU A 39 -28.89 2.16 1.75
C GLU A 39 -29.80 0.96 1.41
N ALA A 40 -30.91 0.83 2.13
CA ALA A 40 -31.88 -0.26 1.92
C ALA A 40 -32.42 -0.27 0.47
N SER A 41 -32.51 0.89 -0.16
CA SER A 41 -32.90 1.07 -1.56
C SER A 41 -31.95 0.39 -2.57
N ALA A 42 -30.70 0.14 -2.19
CA ALA A 42 -29.76 -0.60 -3.02
C ALA A 42 -30.18 -2.04 -3.28
N GLY A 43 -30.89 -2.65 -2.34
CA GLY A 43 -31.21 -4.08 -2.40
C GLY A 43 -30.00 -5.01 -2.34
N GLU A 44 -28.83 -4.47 -1.99
CA GLU A 44 -27.54 -5.17 -1.96
C GLU A 44 -27.03 -5.32 -0.51
N PRO A 45 -26.30 -6.42 -0.20
CA PRO A 45 -25.68 -6.57 1.11
C PRO A 45 -24.54 -5.54 1.29
N PRO A 46 -24.07 -5.29 2.53
CA PRO A 46 -22.88 -4.49 2.78
C PRO A 46 -21.68 -5.01 2.01
N LEU A 47 -20.89 -4.10 1.44
CA LEU A 47 -19.66 -4.45 0.72
C LEU A 47 -18.49 -4.58 1.69
N ASN A 48 -17.88 -5.76 1.74
CA ASN A 48 -16.67 -5.97 2.53
C ASN A 48 -15.45 -5.47 1.77
N VAL A 49 -14.57 -4.73 2.46
CA VAL A 49 -13.34 -4.18 1.89
C VAL A 49 -12.15 -4.51 2.77
N TYR A 50 -10.98 -4.63 2.13
CA TYR A 50 -9.69 -4.77 2.79
C TYR A 50 -9.44 -3.57 3.72
N ASP A 51 -8.96 -3.83 4.94
CA ASP A 51 -8.81 -2.80 5.95
C ASP A 51 -7.56 -3.01 6.82
N PRO A 52 -6.52 -2.18 6.66
CA PRO A 52 -5.30 -2.25 7.47
C PRO A 52 -5.38 -1.44 8.78
N SER A 53 -6.49 -0.78 9.06
CA SER A 53 -6.59 0.17 10.18
C SER A 53 -6.57 -0.48 11.57
N GLY A 54 -6.48 -1.82 11.64
CA GLY A 54 -6.41 -2.55 12.90
C GLY A 54 -7.56 -2.21 13.87
N PRO A 55 -7.31 -2.20 15.18
CA PRO A 55 -8.33 -1.90 16.18
C PRO A 55 -8.72 -0.43 16.26
N TYR A 56 -7.99 0.49 15.62
CA TYR A 56 -8.24 1.94 15.70
C TYR A 56 -9.60 2.37 15.14
N THR A 57 -10.18 1.58 14.25
CA THR A 57 -11.50 1.84 13.66
C THR A 57 -12.60 0.93 14.21
N ASP A 58 -12.30 0.13 15.24
CA ASP A 58 -13.26 -0.72 15.92
C ASP A 58 -13.84 -0.01 17.16
N PRO A 59 -15.13 0.35 17.16
CA PRO A 59 -15.74 1.02 18.32
C PRO A 59 -15.86 0.12 19.56
N ALA A 60 -15.65 -1.20 19.42
CA ALA A 60 -15.68 -2.14 20.54
C ALA A 60 -14.35 -2.19 21.31
N VAL A 61 -13.28 -1.59 20.77
CA VAL A 61 -11.93 -1.60 21.34
C VAL A 61 -11.60 -0.22 21.92
N THR A 62 -11.18 -0.19 23.18
CA THR A 62 -10.60 1.00 23.79
C THR A 62 -9.10 0.99 23.57
N ILE A 63 -8.58 2.02 22.94
CA ILE A 63 -7.14 2.16 22.66
C ILE A 63 -6.46 2.90 23.81
N ASP A 64 -5.39 2.30 24.35
CA ASP A 64 -4.43 2.94 25.24
C ASP A 64 -3.03 2.80 24.62
N ILE A 65 -2.52 3.88 24.02
CA ILE A 65 -1.21 3.88 23.37
C ILE A 65 -0.05 3.60 24.34
N ASN A 66 -0.24 3.83 25.65
CA ASN A 66 0.79 3.53 26.65
C ASN A 66 0.85 2.03 26.99
N ALA A 67 -0.25 1.32 26.80
CA ALA A 67 -0.29 -0.14 26.95
C ALA A 67 0.22 -0.87 25.71
N GLY A 68 0.09 -0.27 24.52
CA GLY A 68 0.28 -0.91 23.23
C GLY A 68 -0.94 -1.76 22.82
N LEU A 69 -0.87 -2.32 21.63
CA LEU A 69 -1.92 -3.18 21.08
C LEU A 69 -1.87 -4.60 21.65
N ALA A 70 -2.97 -5.33 21.54
CA ALA A 70 -3.04 -6.74 21.90
C ALA A 70 -2.15 -7.59 20.98
N GLU A 71 -1.45 -8.55 21.54
CA GLU A 71 -0.53 -9.44 20.84
C GLU A 71 -1.26 -10.58 20.11
N LEU A 72 -1.78 -10.30 18.92
CA LEU A 72 -2.54 -11.25 18.10
C LEU A 72 -1.79 -12.57 17.83
N ARG A 73 -0.49 -12.49 17.52
CA ARG A 73 0.30 -13.62 17.01
C ARG A 73 1.11 -14.35 18.08
N ARG A 74 1.12 -13.89 19.33
CA ARG A 74 1.98 -14.44 20.38
C ARG A 74 1.85 -15.96 20.54
N GLU A 75 0.62 -16.44 20.64
CA GLU A 75 0.36 -17.88 20.81
C GLU A 75 0.69 -18.69 19.55
N TRP A 76 0.52 -18.11 18.36
CA TRP A 76 0.90 -18.77 17.11
C TRP A 76 2.41 -18.98 17.04
N ILE A 77 3.19 -17.94 17.39
CA ILE A 77 4.64 -17.98 17.38
C ILE A 77 5.17 -19.00 18.39
N ARG A 78 4.69 -18.95 19.63
CA ARG A 78 5.12 -19.86 20.70
C ARG A 78 4.70 -21.32 20.44
N GLY A 79 3.53 -21.51 19.85
CA GLY A 79 2.97 -22.83 19.54
C GLY A 79 3.80 -23.64 18.54
N ARG A 80 4.67 -23.00 17.74
CA ARG A 80 5.59 -23.68 16.81
C ARG A 80 6.73 -24.40 17.53
N GLY A 81 7.10 -23.96 18.74
CA GLY A 81 8.09 -24.64 19.58
C GLY A 81 9.55 -24.46 19.17
N ASP A 82 9.84 -23.60 18.20
CA ASP A 82 11.16 -23.36 17.60
C ASP A 82 11.81 -22.05 18.04
N VAL A 83 11.15 -21.29 18.90
CA VAL A 83 11.68 -20.07 19.53
C VAL A 83 12.11 -20.30 20.96
N GLU A 84 13.05 -19.51 21.43
CA GLU A 84 13.46 -19.37 22.83
C GLU A 84 13.30 -17.93 23.29
N GLU A 85 13.07 -17.74 24.58
CA GLU A 85 12.99 -16.43 25.19
C GLU A 85 14.34 -16.06 25.80
N VAL A 86 14.94 -14.97 25.29
CA VAL A 86 16.25 -14.48 25.72
C VAL A 86 16.14 -13.11 26.41
N ALA A 87 17.16 -12.70 27.16
CA ALA A 87 17.23 -11.32 27.64
C ALA A 87 17.39 -10.38 26.43
N ALA A 88 16.57 -9.34 26.38
CA ALA A 88 16.71 -8.30 25.37
C ALA A 88 18.04 -7.54 25.57
N ARG A 89 18.62 -7.06 24.47
CA ARG A 89 19.74 -6.11 24.52
C ARG A 89 19.31 -4.85 25.27
N GLU A 90 20.13 -4.40 26.20
CA GLU A 90 19.88 -3.13 26.89
C GLU A 90 20.05 -1.95 25.93
N SER A 91 19.08 -1.04 25.94
CA SER A 91 19.16 0.22 25.20
C SER A 91 20.28 1.09 25.74
N ARG A 92 21.04 1.72 24.85
CA ARG A 92 22.14 2.61 25.14
C ARG A 92 21.83 4.03 24.65
N PRO A 93 22.47 5.06 25.20
CA PRO A 93 22.24 6.44 24.77
C PRO A 93 22.50 6.68 23.28
N GLU A 94 23.52 6.03 22.72
CA GLU A 94 23.84 6.11 21.29
C GLU A 94 22.74 5.52 20.39
N ASP A 95 21.93 4.59 20.88
CA ASP A 95 20.79 4.04 20.15
C ASP A 95 19.72 5.12 19.88
N ASN A 96 19.69 6.15 20.74
CA ASN A 96 18.86 7.34 20.59
C ASN A 96 19.61 8.53 19.97
N GLY A 97 20.76 8.33 19.35
CA GLY A 97 21.57 9.41 18.77
C GLY A 97 22.17 10.36 19.83
N GLN A 98 22.31 9.93 21.08
CA GLN A 98 22.83 10.75 22.19
C GLN A 98 24.30 10.42 22.42
N LEU A 99 25.18 11.11 21.72
CA LEU A 99 26.63 10.86 21.76
C LEU A 99 27.39 11.66 22.86
N GLY A 100 26.73 12.63 23.48
CA GLY A 100 27.36 13.51 24.49
C GLY A 100 26.74 13.38 25.88
N PRO A 101 27.24 14.16 26.85
CA PRO A 101 26.70 14.19 28.20
C PRO A 101 25.35 14.88 28.31
N ASP A 102 24.94 15.66 27.27
CA ASP A 102 23.65 16.34 27.24
C ASP A 102 22.53 15.34 26.91
N ARG A 103 21.76 15.05 27.91
CA ARG A 103 20.56 14.18 27.84
C ARG A 103 19.26 14.97 27.80
N SER A 104 19.29 16.29 27.58
CA SER A 104 18.11 17.12 27.48
C SER A 104 17.32 16.80 26.18
N GLY A 105 15.99 16.87 26.24
CA GLY A 105 15.13 16.62 25.08
C GLY A 105 14.93 15.14 24.74
N GLY A 106 15.22 14.21 25.67
CA GLY A 106 14.83 12.81 25.54
C GLY A 106 13.31 12.64 25.62
N VAL A 107 12.78 11.72 24.82
CA VAL A 107 11.37 11.28 24.94
C VAL A 107 11.25 10.25 26.06
N ALA A 108 10.04 10.10 26.62
CA ALA A 108 9.78 9.04 27.58
C ALA A 108 9.89 7.67 26.89
N PRO A 109 10.64 6.72 27.47
CA PRO A 109 10.65 5.35 26.97
C PRO A 109 9.23 4.75 26.99
N PHE A 110 8.95 3.81 26.09
CA PHE A 110 7.68 3.10 26.14
C PHE A 110 7.50 2.42 27.52
N PRO A 111 6.34 2.61 28.21
CA PRO A 111 6.21 2.15 29.60
C PRO A 111 6.38 0.64 29.78
N ASN A 112 5.99 -0.15 28.76
CA ASN A 112 6.02 -1.61 28.80
C ASN A 112 7.12 -2.21 27.91
N VAL A 113 8.32 -1.57 27.89
CA VAL A 113 9.47 -2.09 27.14
C VAL A 113 9.74 -3.55 27.49
N ARG A 114 9.86 -4.38 26.49
CA ARG A 114 10.14 -5.82 26.68
C ARG A 114 11.57 -6.05 27.09
N ARG A 115 11.76 -6.61 28.28
CA ARG A 115 13.08 -7.01 28.79
C ARG A 115 13.49 -8.42 28.34
N ARG A 116 12.56 -9.16 27.76
CA ARG A 116 12.77 -10.48 27.18
C ARG A 116 12.11 -10.54 25.82
N VAL A 117 12.84 -11.09 24.88
CA VAL A 117 12.46 -11.17 23.46
C VAL A 117 12.54 -12.60 22.96
N LEU A 118 11.84 -12.88 21.88
CA LEU A 118 11.90 -14.18 21.22
C LEU A 118 13.02 -14.18 20.18
N ARG A 119 13.68 -15.33 20.04
CA ARG A 119 14.67 -15.59 19.01
C ARG A 119 14.54 -17.07 18.59
N ALA A 120 14.87 -17.39 17.35
CA ALA A 120 14.99 -18.77 16.92
C ALA A 120 15.97 -19.54 17.82
N LYS A 121 15.61 -20.79 18.19
CA LYS A 121 16.54 -21.69 18.88
C LYS A 121 17.77 -21.93 18.02
N PRO A 122 18.93 -22.25 18.61
CA PRO A 122 20.16 -22.53 17.88
C PRO A 122 19.94 -23.53 16.73
N GLY A 123 20.33 -23.16 15.52
CA GLY A 123 20.18 -24.00 14.32
C GLY A 123 18.78 -24.02 13.70
N MET A 124 17.80 -23.31 14.27
CA MET A 124 16.45 -23.18 13.70
C MET A 124 16.33 -21.92 12.83
N ASN A 125 15.36 -21.95 11.93
CA ASN A 125 14.92 -20.82 11.13
C ASN A 125 13.42 -20.63 11.35
N VAL A 126 12.97 -19.40 11.64
CA VAL A 126 11.58 -19.07 11.97
C VAL A 126 10.89 -18.26 10.89
N SER A 127 11.51 -18.11 9.71
CA SER A 127 10.94 -17.33 8.63
C SER A 127 9.72 -18.02 7.98
N GLN A 128 8.78 -17.23 7.49
CA GLN A 128 7.62 -17.76 6.77
C GLN A 128 8.03 -18.56 5.53
N MET A 129 9.13 -18.20 4.85
CA MET A 129 9.65 -18.94 3.71
C MET A 129 10.13 -20.33 4.13
N HIS A 130 10.78 -20.46 5.28
CA HIS A 130 11.23 -21.74 5.81
C HIS A 130 10.06 -22.71 6.04
N TYR A 131 9.00 -22.23 6.70
CA TYR A 131 7.80 -23.04 6.91
C TYR A 131 7.14 -23.40 5.57
N ALA A 132 7.00 -22.44 4.68
CA ALA A 132 6.38 -22.63 3.37
C ALA A 132 7.10 -23.70 2.53
N ARG A 133 8.43 -23.70 2.51
CA ARG A 133 9.27 -24.69 1.80
C ARG A 133 9.19 -26.08 2.41
N ARG A 134 8.93 -26.16 3.70
CA ARG A 134 8.67 -27.43 4.40
C ARG A 134 7.24 -27.95 4.26
N GLY A 135 6.40 -27.28 3.48
CA GLY A 135 5.00 -27.64 3.29
C GLY A 135 4.10 -27.26 4.48
N ILE A 136 4.57 -26.42 5.40
CA ILE A 136 3.82 -26.02 6.59
C ILE A 136 3.01 -24.77 6.25
N ILE A 137 1.71 -24.81 6.47
CA ILE A 137 0.82 -23.66 6.45
C ILE A 137 0.77 -23.07 7.85
N THR A 138 1.17 -21.81 7.99
CA THR A 138 1.14 -21.10 9.26
C THR A 138 -0.18 -20.36 9.47
N PRO A 139 -0.57 -20.02 10.70
CA PRO A 139 -1.74 -19.17 10.93
C PRO A 139 -1.67 -17.83 10.20
N GLU A 140 -0.46 -17.28 9.99
CA GLU A 140 -0.25 -16.09 9.20
C GLU A 140 -0.66 -16.28 7.73
N MET A 141 -0.37 -17.44 7.13
CA MET A 141 -0.79 -17.76 5.75
C MET A 141 -2.31 -17.94 5.65
N GLU A 142 -2.95 -18.56 6.65
CA GLU A 142 -4.41 -18.69 6.72
C GLU A 142 -5.09 -17.31 6.89
N TYR A 143 -4.50 -16.45 7.73
CA TYR A 143 -4.97 -15.08 7.92
C TYR A 143 -4.93 -14.28 6.61
N VAL A 144 -3.80 -14.32 5.90
CA VAL A 144 -3.63 -13.69 4.59
C VAL A 144 -4.63 -14.22 3.58
N ALA A 145 -4.79 -15.54 3.47
CA ALA A 145 -5.76 -16.14 2.54
C ALA A 145 -7.17 -15.64 2.80
N THR A 146 -7.60 -15.58 4.06
CA THR A 146 -8.91 -15.05 4.44
C THR A 146 -9.04 -13.57 4.06
N ARG A 147 -7.99 -12.78 4.32
CA ARG A 147 -7.97 -11.33 4.08
C ARG A 147 -8.01 -10.97 2.59
N GLU A 148 -7.36 -11.75 1.74
CA GLU A 148 -7.30 -11.52 0.28
C GLU A 148 -8.56 -12.00 -0.46
N ASN A 149 -9.46 -12.76 0.16
CA ASN A 149 -10.68 -13.27 -0.45
C ASN A 149 -11.88 -12.34 -0.35
N ILE A 150 -11.71 -11.13 0.16
CA ILE A 150 -12.78 -10.16 0.36
C ILE A 150 -13.58 -9.94 -0.92
N GLY A 151 -14.90 -10.09 -0.80
CA GLY A 151 -15.83 -9.85 -1.91
C GLY A 151 -15.82 -10.92 -3.00
N ARG A 152 -14.86 -11.84 -3.04
CA ARG A 152 -14.78 -12.86 -4.10
C ARG A 152 -15.97 -13.83 -4.10
N GLU A 153 -16.62 -14.04 -2.97
CA GLU A 153 -17.83 -14.85 -2.87
C GLU A 153 -19.01 -14.29 -3.67
N MET A 154 -19.00 -12.98 -3.92
CA MET A 154 -20.03 -12.25 -4.68
C MET A 154 -19.77 -12.30 -6.20
N LEU A 155 -18.68 -12.92 -6.65
CA LEU A 155 -18.19 -12.85 -8.04
C LEU A 155 -18.56 -14.07 -8.89
N LYS A 156 -19.48 -14.94 -8.46
CA LYS A 156 -19.77 -16.23 -9.12
C LYS A 156 -20.11 -16.12 -10.62
N ASP A 157 -20.50 -14.93 -11.08
CA ASP A 157 -20.95 -14.70 -12.46
C ASP A 157 -20.19 -13.57 -13.18
N HIS A 158 -19.06 -13.08 -12.64
CA HIS A 158 -18.32 -12.00 -13.27
C HIS A 158 -17.25 -12.51 -14.23
N VAL A 159 -17.30 -12.05 -15.47
CA VAL A 159 -16.24 -12.24 -16.46
C VAL A 159 -15.02 -11.40 -16.03
N ARG A 160 -13.85 -12.03 -15.98
CA ARG A 160 -12.59 -11.30 -15.79
C ARG A 160 -12.32 -10.42 -17.00
N ASP A 161 -12.08 -9.16 -16.75
CA ASP A 161 -11.66 -8.19 -17.74
C ASP A 161 -10.36 -7.55 -17.24
N GLY A 162 -9.31 -7.63 -18.05
CA GLY A 162 -8.00 -7.06 -17.72
C GLY A 162 -6.83 -7.87 -18.28
N GLU A 163 -5.66 -7.25 -18.29
CA GLU A 163 -4.39 -7.83 -18.73
C GLU A 163 -3.44 -7.98 -17.53
N SER A 164 -3.10 -9.20 -17.18
CA SER A 164 -2.30 -9.49 -15.97
C SER A 164 -0.78 -9.49 -16.18
N PHE A 165 -0.32 -9.35 -17.43
CA PHE A 165 1.11 -9.46 -17.80
C PHE A 165 1.81 -10.69 -17.20
N GLY A 166 1.12 -11.83 -17.18
CA GLY A 166 1.64 -13.08 -16.64
C GLY A 166 1.53 -13.25 -15.12
N ALA A 167 0.84 -12.36 -14.41
CA ALA A 167 0.48 -12.62 -13.02
C ALA A 167 -0.59 -13.74 -12.96
N ALA A 168 -0.36 -14.72 -12.07
CA ALA A 168 -1.25 -15.86 -11.86
C ALA A 168 -2.24 -15.56 -10.72
N ILE A 169 -3.17 -14.62 -10.94
CA ILE A 169 -4.16 -14.20 -9.94
C ILE A 169 -5.23 -15.28 -9.85
N PRO A 170 -5.43 -15.97 -8.70
CA PRO A 170 -6.45 -17.02 -8.58
C PRO A 170 -7.85 -16.43 -8.42
N ASP A 171 -8.88 -17.20 -8.75
CA ASP A 171 -10.27 -16.83 -8.44
C ASP A 171 -10.52 -16.78 -6.94
N PHE A 172 -9.87 -17.66 -6.21
CA PHE A 172 -9.92 -17.75 -4.76
C PHE A 172 -8.53 -18.00 -4.19
N VAL A 173 -8.11 -17.19 -3.22
CA VAL A 173 -6.82 -17.34 -2.53
C VAL A 173 -6.98 -18.39 -1.42
N THR A 174 -6.30 -19.53 -1.56
CA THR A 174 -6.25 -20.56 -0.52
C THR A 174 -4.99 -20.41 0.34
N PRO A 175 -4.97 -20.92 1.58
CA PRO A 175 -3.74 -20.96 2.38
C PRO A 175 -2.59 -21.68 1.67
N GLU A 176 -2.88 -22.73 0.90
CA GLU A 176 -1.90 -23.44 0.08
C GLU A 176 -1.35 -22.58 -1.06
N PHE A 177 -2.20 -21.75 -1.68
CA PHE A 177 -1.72 -20.78 -2.67
C PHE A 177 -0.75 -19.79 -2.03
N VAL A 178 -1.10 -19.21 -0.86
CA VAL A 178 -0.21 -18.31 -0.11
C VAL A 178 1.11 -18.99 0.21
N ARG A 179 1.06 -20.21 0.76
CA ARG A 179 2.24 -21.03 1.05
C ARG A 179 3.11 -21.22 -0.21
N SER A 180 2.49 -21.59 -1.33
CA SER A 180 3.19 -21.85 -2.59
C SER A 180 3.90 -20.58 -3.12
N GLU A 181 3.26 -19.42 -3.06
CA GLU A 181 3.85 -18.16 -3.48
C GLU A 181 5.05 -17.76 -2.62
N ILE A 182 4.95 -17.94 -1.29
CA ILE A 182 6.06 -17.67 -0.36
C ILE A 182 7.20 -18.68 -0.58
N ALA A 183 6.92 -19.96 -0.73
CA ALA A 183 7.94 -20.99 -0.97
C ALA A 183 8.77 -20.72 -2.24
N ARG A 184 8.13 -20.15 -3.26
CA ARG A 184 8.78 -19.75 -4.53
C ARG A 184 9.49 -18.40 -4.46
N GLY A 185 9.30 -17.63 -3.39
CA GLY A 185 9.84 -16.29 -3.26
C GLY A 185 9.05 -15.20 -3.99
N ARG A 186 7.86 -15.51 -4.54
CA ARG A 186 7.00 -14.56 -5.28
C ARG A 186 6.08 -13.73 -4.39
N ALA A 187 6.05 -14.06 -3.11
CA ALA A 187 5.38 -13.28 -2.07
C ALA A 187 6.14 -13.35 -0.76
N ILE A 188 5.94 -12.35 0.08
CA ILE A 188 6.45 -12.30 1.46
C ILE A 188 5.32 -11.99 2.43
N ILE A 189 5.45 -12.46 3.67
CA ILE A 189 4.69 -12.00 4.83
C ILE A 189 5.71 -11.39 5.82
N PRO A 190 5.91 -10.08 5.82
CA PRO A 190 6.87 -9.43 6.72
C PRO A 190 6.27 -9.35 8.13
N ASN A 191 6.67 -10.27 9.02
CA ASN A 191 6.09 -10.38 10.36
C ASN A 191 7.10 -10.87 11.39
N ASN A 192 7.93 -9.98 11.92
CA ASN A 192 8.89 -10.28 12.99
C ASN A 192 8.19 -10.97 14.18
N ILE A 193 8.83 -11.98 14.75
CA ILE A 193 8.34 -12.71 15.93
C ILE A 193 8.27 -11.83 17.19
N ASN A 194 8.95 -10.69 17.22
CA ASN A 194 8.89 -9.68 18.29
C ASN A 194 7.92 -8.52 17.99
N HIS A 195 7.12 -8.64 16.92
CA HIS A 195 6.00 -7.75 16.64
C HIS A 195 4.69 -8.54 16.58
N PRO A 196 4.29 -9.23 17.67
CA PRO A 196 3.09 -10.07 17.69
C PRO A 196 1.77 -9.28 17.61
N GLU A 197 1.79 -7.97 17.73
CA GLU A 197 0.65 -7.06 17.58
C GLU A 197 0.20 -6.94 16.12
N SER A 198 1.09 -7.18 15.16
CA SER A 198 0.81 -6.99 13.74
C SER A 198 -0.17 -8.02 13.18
N GLU A 199 -1.07 -7.55 12.33
CA GLU A 199 -1.98 -8.35 11.53
C GLU A 199 -1.27 -8.81 10.24
N PRO A 200 -1.22 -10.13 9.94
CA PRO A 200 -0.53 -10.63 8.76
C PRO A 200 -1.08 -10.07 7.45
N MET A 201 -0.16 -9.74 6.54
CA MET A 201 -0.46 -9.33 5.18
C MET A 201 0.59 -9.88 4.21
N ALA A 202 0.24 -10.05 2.94
CA ALA A 202 1.19 -10.49 1.92
C ALA A 202 1.52 -9.38 0.93
N ILE A 203 2.78 -9.32 0.51
CA ILE A 203 3.28 -8.50 -0.58
C ILE A 203 3.69 -9.44 -1.71
N GLY A 204 3.01 -9.37 -2.86
CA GLY A 204 3.27 -10.24 -4.01
C GLY A 204 2.41 -9.85 -5.21
N ARG A 205 2.93 -10.04 -6.43
CA ARG A 205 2.26 -9.59 -7.68
C ARG A 205 0.91 -10.27 -7.93
N ASN A 206 0.67 -11.44 -7.34
CA ASN A 206 -0.55 -12.23 -7.49
C ASN A 206 -1.62 -11.91 -6.42
N PHE A 207 -1.36 -10.93 -5.56
CA PHE A 207 -2.25 -10.39 -4.54
C PHE A 207 -2.64 -8.95 -4.89
N LEU A 208 -3.51 -8.34 -4.07
CA LEU A 208 -3.79 -6.91 -4.17
C LEU A 208 -2.49 -6.11 -4.03
N VAL A 209 -2.33 -5.06 -4.83
CA VAL A 209 -1.21 -4.13 -4.71
C VAL A 209 -1.28 -3.43 -3.35
N LYS A 210 -0.18 -3.49 -2.61
CA LYS A 210 -0.04 -2.88 -1.29
C LYS A 210 0.58 -1.49 -1.39
N ILE A 211 0.36 -0.68 -0.38
CA ILE A 211 1.03 0.61 -0.26
C ILE A 211 1.77 0.73 1.07
N ASN A 212 2.92 1.38 1.02
CA ASN A 212 3.71 1.77 2.17
C ASN A 212 3.63 3.28 2.40
N ALA A 213 3.43 3.70 3.64
CA ALA A 213 3.59 5.09 4.05
C ALA A 213 4.90 5.28 4.81
N ASN A 214 5.59 6.39 4.56
CA ASN A 214 6.80 6.77 5.28
C ASN A 214 6.46 7.79 6.36
N ILE A 215 6.89 7.52 7.57
CA ILE A 215 6.84 8.45 8.71
C ILE A 215 8.24 8.58 9.30
N GLY A 216 8.41 9.41 10.28
CA GLY A 216 9.66 9.54 11.02
C GLY A 216 9.91 10.97 11.43
N ASN A 217 10.53 11.13 12.61
CA ASN A 217 10.98 12.42 13.06
C ASN A 217 12.27 12.83 12.34
N SER A 218 12.53 14.12 12.32
CA SER A 218 13.83 14.66 11.94
C SER A 218 14.46 15.37 13.14
N ALA A 219 15.75 15.70 13.04
CA ALA A 219 16.47 16.44 14.08
C ALA A 219 15.78 17.77 14.50
N VAL A 220 14.77 18.22 13.76
CA VAL A 220 14.17 19.57 13.87
C VAL A 220 12.68 19.53 14.28
N ALA A 221 11.98 18.41 14.13
CA ALA A 221 10.52 18.38 14.31
C ALA A 221 9.97 17.00 14.68
N SER A 222 9.00 17.02 15.52
CA SER A 222 8.00 16.05 15.99
C SER A 222 8.31 15.36 17.32
N ASP A 223 7.23 15.09 18.05
CA ASP A 223 7.25 14.27 19.26
C ASP A 223 6.75 12.86 18.95
N VAL A 224 6.91 11.94 19.91
CA VAL A 224 6.47 10.54 19.78
C VAL A 224 4.98 10.40 19.51
N ALA A 225 4.15 11.23 20.17
CA ALA A 225 2.72 11.18 19.98
C ALA A 225 2.31 11.56 18.56
N ALA A 226 3.00 12.54 17.96
CA ALA A 226 2.78 12.95 16.57
C ALA A 226 3.17 11.82 15.59
N GLU A 227 4.26 11.08 15.85
CA GLU A 227 4.66 9.96 14.99
C GLU A 227 3.68 8.79 15.10
N VAL A 228 3.22 8.45 16.31
CA VAL A 228 2.18 7.41 16.49
C VAL A 228 0.87 7.84 15.82
N ASP A 229 0.46 9.12 15.93
CA ASP A 229 -0.76 9.61 15.25
C ASP A 229 -0.60 9.59 13.72
N LYS A 230 0.56 9.96 13.17
CA LYS A 230 0.82 9.84 11.73
C LYS A 230 0.74 8.39 11.25
N MET A 231 1.28 7.44 12.01
CA MET A 231 1.15 6.02 11.73
C MET A 231 -0.32 5.60 11.70
N VAL A 232 -1.09 5.88 12.77
CA VAL A 232 -2.52 5.57 12.87
C VAL A 232 -3.31 6.22 11.75
N TRP A 233 -3.00 7.46 11.42
CA TRP A 233 -3.65 8.19 10.34
C TRP A 233 -3.37 7.56 8.98
N SER A 234 -2.14 7.15 8.72
CA SER A 234 -1.79 6.50 7.45
C SER A 234 -2.53 5.17 7.25
N ILE A 235 -2.59 4.31 8.29
CA ILE A 235 -3.30 3.03 8.20
C ILE A 235 -4.82 3.19 8.13
N ARG A 236 -5.36 4.24 8.76
CA ARG A 236 -6.79 4.58 8.66
C ARG A 236 -7.19 4.83 7.20
N TRP A 237 -6.35 5.46 6.40
CA TRP A 237 -6.59 5.75 4.98
C TRP A 237 -6.13 4.64 4.05
N GLY A 238 -5.52 3.59 4.58
CA GLY A 238 -5.28 2.36 3.85
C GLY A 238 -3.82 2.01 3.59
N ALA A 239 -2.85 2.61 4.30
CA ALA A 239 -1.47 2.15 4.28
C ALA A 239 -1.39 0.71 4.80
N ASP A 240 -0.79 -0.18 4.03
CA ASP A 240 -0.67 -1.61 4.34
C ASP A 240 0.59 -1.92 5.15
N THR A 241 1.61 -1.09 5.02
CA THR A 241 2.83 -1.07 5.83
C THR A 241 3.22 0.37 6.13
N VAL A 242 4.08 0.54 7.14
CA VAL A 242 4.66 1.85 7.47
C VAL A 242 6.16 1.70 7.64
N MET A 243 6.94 2.62 7.06
CA MET A 243 8.37 2.72 7.34
C MET A 243 8.64 3.86 8.30
N ASP A 244 9.37 3.55 9.37
CA ASP A 244 9.97 4.54 10.25
C ASP A 244 11.34 4.97 9.70
N LEU A 245 11.39 6.16 9.12
CA LEU A 245 12.58 6.80 8.56
C LEU A 245 13.20 7.83 9.50
N SER A 246 12.95 7.70 10.79
CA SER A 246 13.47 8.61 11.82
C SER A 246 14.97 8.78 11.74
N THR A 247 15.42 10.01 11.88
CA THR A 247 16.83 10.43 11.97
C THR A 247 17.01 11.37 13.17
N GLY A 248 18.24 11.51 13.65
CA GLY A 248 18.53 12.39 14.77
C GLY A 248 18.31 11.74 16.14
N ARG A 249 17.73 12.50 17.08
CA ARG A 249 17.56 12.03 18.46
C ARG A 249 16.31 11.18 18.66
N ASN A 250 16.33 10.32 19.67
CA ASN A 250 15.22 9.50 20.15
C ASN A 250 14.73 8.41 19.18
N ILE A 251 15.57 7.98 18.24
CA ILE A 251 15.20 7.00 17.21
C ILE A 251 14.70 5.69 17.83
N HIS A 252 15.45 5.14 18.81
CA HIS A 252 15.12 3.88 19.47
C HIS A 252 13.77 3.95 20.20
N ASP A 253 13.61 4.97 21.06
CA ASP A 253 12.39 5.10 21.85
C ASP A 253 11.17 5.40 20.97
N THR A 254 11.31 6.28 19.97
CA THR A 254 10.22 6.57 19.01
C THR A 254 9.77 5.32 18.28
N ARG A 255 10.71 4.52 17.80
CA ARG A 255 10.40 3.26 17.09
C ARG A 255 9.69 2.24 17.99
N GLU A 256 10.09 2.14 19.28
CA GLU A 256 9.40 1.25 20.21
C GLU A 256 7.92 1.63 20.38
N TRP A 257 7.62 2.92 20.53
CA TRP A 257 6.24 3.40 20.56
C TRP A 257 5.47 3.08 19.27
N ILE A 258 6.09 3.26 18.12
CA ILE A 258 5.48 2.96 16.81
C ILE A 258 5.15 1.47 16.71
N ILE A 259 6.12 0.59 16.96
CA ILE A 259 5.94 -0.86 16.80
C ILE A 259 4.88 -1.39 17.76
N ARG A 260 4.92 -1.01 19.06
CA ARG A 260 3.94 -1.49 20.04
C ARG A 260 2.51 -1.03 19.74
N ASN A 261 2.34 0.02 18.97
CA ASN A 261 1.05 0.59 18.58
C ASN A 261 0.67 0.32 17.11
N SER A 262 1.46 -0.47 16.38
CA SER A 262 1.19 -0.76 14.96
C SER A 262 0.49 -2.10 14.76
N PRO A 263 -0.67 -2.13 14.08
CA PRO A 263 -1.28 -3.36 13.61
C PRO A 263 -0.75 -3.80 12.24
N VAL A 264 0.12 -3.01 11.60
CA VAL A 264 0.71 -3.30 10.28
C VAL A 264 2.21 -3.48 10.39
N PRO A 265 2.86 -4.19 9.46
CA PRO A 265 4.31 -4.33 9.46
C PRO A 265 5.03 -2.99 9.44
N ILE A 266 6.11 -2.90 10.23
CA ILE A 266 6.99 -1.72 10.31
C ILE A 266 8.33 -2.04 9.65
N GLY A 267 8.71 -1.21 8.69
CA GLY A 267 10.04 -1.25 8.05
C GLY A 267 10.95 -0.14 8.54
N THR A 268 12.26 -0.35 8.39
CA THR A 268 13.28 0.66 8.70
C THR A 268 14.41 0.63 7.69
N VAL A 269 15.25 1.66 7.75
CA VAL A 269 16.54 1.73 7.04
C VAL A 269 17.66 1.76 8.10
N PRO A 270 18.18 0.61 8.56
CA PRO A 270 19.06 0.54 9.73
C PRO A 270 20.30 1.40 9.65
N ILE A 271 20.82 1.67 8.45
CA ILE A 271 22.00 2.50 8.25
C ILE A 271 21.80 3.94 8.72
N TYR A 272 20.55 4.44 8.82
CA TYR A 272 20.29 5.79 9.33
C TYR A 272 20.62 5.88 10.81
N GLN A 273 20.14 4.92 11.60
CA GLN A 273 20.48 4.86 13.03
C GLN A 273 21.95 4.53 13.25
N ALA A 274 22.54 3.63 12.45
CA ALA A 274 23.97 3.33 12.53
C ALA A 274 24.82 4.59 12.27
N LEU A 275 24.42 5.43 11.32
CA LEU A 275 25.07 6.71 11.03
C LEU A 275 24.98 7.69 12.22
N GLU A 276 23.82 7.77 12.87
CA GLU A 276 23.68 8.60 14.08
C GLU A 276 24.58 8.11 15.23
N LYS A 277 24.74 6.78 15.38
CA LYS A 277 25.65 6.18 16.40
C LYS A 277 27.12 6.58 16.21
N VAL A 278 27.52 6.97 15.01
CA VAL A 278 28.88 7.44 14.68
C VAL A 278 28.95 8.95 14.42
N GLY A 279 27.96 9.71 14.89
CA GLY A 279 27.94 11.17 14.80
C GLY A 279 27.72 11.73 13.41
N GLY A 280 27.09 10.98 12.50
CA GLY A 280 26.78 11.42 11.15
C GLY A 280 27.94 11.33 10.15
N VAL A 281 29.06 10.73 10.53
CA VAL A 281 30.24 10.57 9.66
C VAL A 281 30.21 9.21 9.00
N ALA A 282 29.89 9.17 7.70
CA ALA A 282 29.73 7.92 6.96
C ALA A 282 31.00 7.06 6.97
N GLU A 283 32.17 7.69 6.94
CA GLU A 283 33.48 7.03 6.95
C GLU A 283 33.77 6.29 8.27
N ASP A 284 33.12 6.68 9.36
CA ASP A 284 33.32 6.05 10.69
C ASP A 284 32.39 4.84 10.91
N LEU A 285 31.52 4.52 9.93
CA LEU A 285 30.70 3.33 10.01
C LEU A 285 31.55 2.05 9.98
N THR A 286 31.24 1.13 10.88
CA THR A 286 31.87 -0.20 10.92
C THR A 286 30.81 -1.30 10.84
N TRP A 287 31.24 -2.49 10.47
CA TRP A 287 30.38 -3.67 10.49
C TRP A 287 29.82 -3.93 11.91
N GLU A 288 30.61 -3.74 12.94
CA GLU A 288 30.22 -4.00 14.32
C GLU A 288 29.08 -3.08 14.77
N VAL A 289 29.18 -1.78 14.48
CA VAL A 289 28.11 -0.80 14.76
C VAL A 289 26.85 -1.14 13.99
N TYR A 290 27.00 -1.48 12.72
CA TYR A 290 25.86 -1.83 11.88
C TYR A 290 25.19 -3.14 12.32
N ARG A 291 25.97 -4.18 12.61
CA ARG A 291 25.48 -5.45 13.13
C ARG A 291 24.74 -5.29 14.46
N ASP A 292 25.28 -4.52 15.39
CA ASP A 292 24.63 -4.22 16.68
C ASP A 292 23.28 -3.49 16.46
N THR A 293 23.23 -2.59 15.48
CA THR A 293 21.99 -1.87 15.11
C THR A 293 20.94 -2.83 14.52
N LEU A 294 21.35 -3.77 13.68
CA LEU A 294 20.42 -4.78 13.16
C LEU A 294 19.81 -5.65 14.25
N ILE A 295 20.64 -6.11 15.20
CA ILE A 295 20.18 -6.93 16.34
C ILE A 295 19.21 -6.13 17.22
N GLU A 296 19.55 -4.89 17.53
CA GLU A 296 18.70 -3.97 18.30
C GLU A 296 17.31 -3.86 17.68
N GLN A 297 17.25 -3.54 16.38
CA GLN A 297 15.99 -3.35 15.67
C GLN A 297 15.22 -4.67 15.48
N ALA A 298 15.92 -5.79 15.31
CA ALA A 298 15.33 -7.12 15.25
C ALA A 298 14.63 -7.49 16.56
N GLU A 299 15.27 -7.21 17.69
CA GLU A 299 14.73 -7.47 19.02
C GLU A 299 13.55 -6.55 19.38
N GLN A 300 13.56 -5.31 18.88
CA GLN A 300 12.40 -4.42 19.00
C GLN A 300 11.18 -4.90 18.22
N GLY A 301 11.39 -5.62 17.11
CA GLY A 301 10.28 -6.17 16.31
C GLY A 301 10.10 -5.53 14.93
N VAL A 302 11.12 -4.92 14.35
CA VAL A 302 11.06 -4.42 12.97
C VAL A 302 10.84 -5.59 12.01
N ASP A 303 9.86 -5.46 11.12
CA ASP A 303 9.37 -6.56 10.27
C ASP A 303 10.16 -6.72 8.96
N TYR A 304 10.74 -5.64 8.45
CA TYR A 304 11.60 -5.68 7.27
C TYR A 304 12.65 -4.57 7.30
N PHE A 305 13.83 -4.89 6.77
CA PHE A 305 14.97 -3.97 6.68
C PHE A 305 15.26 -3.57 5.26
N THR A 306 15.38 -2.27 5.00
CA THR A 306 15.97 -1.77 3.76
C THR A 306 17.49 -1.82 3.86
N ILE A 307 18.12 -2.67 3.05
CA ILE A 307 19.56 -2.92 3.03
C ILE A 307 20.12 -2.58 1.64
N HIS A 308 20.94 -1.53 1.55
CA HIS A 308 21.53 -1.04 0.29
C HIS A 308 22.78 -1.84 -0.11
N ALA A 309 22.71 -3.18 -0.06
CA ALA A 309 23.84 -4.06 -0.36
C ALA A 309 24.20 -4.12 -1.86
N GLY A 310 23.34 -3.59 -2.72
CA GLY A 310 23.58 -3.48 -4.16
C GLY A 310 24.49 -2.32 -4.56
N VAL A 311 24.74 -1.36 -3.65
CA VAL A 311 25.67 -0.25 -3.87
C VAL A 311 27.11 -0.74 -3.71
N ARG A 312 27.76 -1.02 -4.82
CA ARG A 312 29.11 -1.59 -4.86
C ARG A 312 30.14 -0.58 -5.33
N LEU A 313 31.37 -0.74 -4.86
CA LEU A 313 32.51 0.15 -5.22
C LEU A 313 32.64 0.38 -6.74
N PRO A 314 32.58 -0.64 -7.64
CA PRO A 314 32.72 -0.44 -9.07
C PRO A 314 31.56 0.30 -9.73
N TYR A 315 30.38 0.39 -9.07
CA TYR A 315 29.22 1.07 -9.63
C TYR A 315 29.18 2.57 -9.32
N VAL A 316 29.84 3.00 -8.23
CA VAL A 316 29.83 4.40 -7.80
C VAL A 316 30.34 5.34 -8.92
N PRO A 317 31.44 5.07 -9.64
CA PRO A 317 31.88 5.93 -10.74
C PRO A 317 30.90 6.04 -11.92
N MET A 318 30.01 5.05 -12.12
CA MET A 318 28.99 5.08 -13.19
C MET A 318 27.99 6.22 -13.00
N THR A 319 27.78 6.68 -11.75
CA THR A 319 26.86 7.77 -11.43
C THR A 319 27.40 9.17 -11.68
N ALA A 320 28.70 9.29 -12.00
CA ALA A 320 29.39 10.58 -12.11
C ALA A 320 28.83 11.51 -13.22
N LYS A 321 28.17 10.94 -14.23
CA LYS A 321 27.56 11.68 -15.34
C LYS A 321 26.07 12.00 -15.15
N ARG A 322 25.47 11.52 -14.07
CA ARG A 322 24.06 11.75 -13.77
C ARG A 322 23.79 13.22 -13.46
N VAL A 323 22.59 13.67 -13.82
CA VAL A 323 22.10 15.02 -13.49
C VAL A 323 21.94 15.17 -11.98
N THR A 324 21.43 14.13 -11.30
CA THR A 324 21.13 14.18 -9.85
C THR A 324 22.06 13.29 -9.01
N GLY A 325 23.04 12.60 -9.62
CA GLY A 325 23.99 11.77 -8.89
C GLY A 325 23.34 10.57 -8.17
N ILE A 326 23.59 10.42 -6.87
CA ILE A 326 23.02 9.37 -6.00
C ILE A 326 22.04 10.02 -5.02
N VAL A 327 20.74 9.89 -5.29
CA VAL A 327 19.67 10.55 -4.51
C VAL A 327 19.21 9.73 -3.31
N SER A 328 19.46 8.42 -3.29
CA SER A 328 19.18 7.58 -2.13
C SER A 328 20.09 7.94 -0.97
N ARG A 329 19.50 8.25 0.19
CA ARG A 329 20.29 8.54 1.42
C ARG A 329 21.20 7.37 1.81
N GLY A 330 20.65 6.15 1.87
CA GLY A 330 21.44 4.96 2.18
C GLY A 330 22.46 4.65 1.09
N GLY A 331 22.11 4.84 -0.17
CA GLY A 331 23.01 4.68 -1.31
C GLY A 331 24.19 5.65 -1.26
N SER A 332 23.94 6.93 -1.00
CA SER A 332 25.00 7.96 -0.91
C SER A 332 25.92 7.74 0.29
N ILE A 333 25.39 7.30 1.44
CA ILE A 333 26.20 6.94 2.62
C ILE A 333 27.16 5.82 2.26
N MET A 334 26.68 4.73 1.66
CA MET A 334 27.52 3.59 1.29
C MET A 334 28.50 3.92 0.17
N ALA A 335 28.09 4.70 -0.83
CA ALA A 335 28.99 5.16 -1.87
C ALA A 335 30.16 5.99 -1.30
N LYS A 336 29.88 6.90 -0.39
CA LYS A 336 30.89 7.70 0.31
C LYS A 336 31.83 6.81 1.12
N TRP A 337 31.28 5.84 1.86
CA TRP A 337 32.06 4.87 2.63
C TRP A 337 33.03 4.07 1.72
N CYS A 338 32.51 3.51 0.63
CA CYS A 338 33.32 2.72 -0.34
C CYS A 338 34.47 3.55 -0.92
N LEU A 339 34.21 4.81 -1.29
CA LEU A 339 35.25 5.69 -1.82
C LEU A 339 36.31 6.08 -0.78
N ALA A 340 35.88 6.40 0.45
CA ALA A 340 36.78 6.80 1.50
C ALA A 340 37.75 5.69 1.91
N HIS A 341 37.27 4.45 1.94
CA HIS A 341 38.09 3.29 2.35
C HIS A 341 38.76 2.56 1.17
N HIS A 342 38.37 2.85 -0.07
CA HIS A 342 38.76 2.08 -1.26
C HIS A 342 38.47 0.58 -1.10
N GLN A 343 37.33 0.26 -0.51
CA GLN A 343 36.89 -1.11 -0.21
C GLN A 343 35.48 -1.36 -0.72
N GLU A 344 35.18 -2.63 -0.96
CA GLU A 344 33.81 -3.05 -1.29
C GLU A 344 32.88 -2.80 -0.09
N SER A 345 31.60 -2.55 -0.37
CA SER A 345 30.57 -2.34 0.63
C SER A 345 30.53 -3.49 1.65
N PHE A 346 30.65 -3.20 2.92
CA PHE A 346 30.51 -4.22 3.97
C PHE A 346 29.09 -4.81 4.00
N LEU A 347 28.08 -4.11 3.50
CA LEU A 347 26.72 -4.65 3.37
C LEU A 347 26.67 -5.80 2.35
N TYR A 348 27.45 -5.70 1.27
CA TYR A 348 27.58 -6.77 0.29
C TYR A 348 28.46 -7.92 0.82
N GLU A 349 29.61 -7.61 1.41
CA GLU A 349 30.57 -8.61 1.89
C GLU A 349 30.00 -9.44 3.06
N ARG A 350 29.25 -8.78 3.98
CA ARG A 350 28.66 -9.40 5.17
C ARG A 350 27.19 -9.80 4.99
N PHE A 351 26.73 -9.93 3.75
CA PHE A 351 25.33 -10.21 3.44
C PHE A 351 24.81 -11.50 4.08
N ASP A 352 25.64 -12.55 4.11
CA ASP A 352 25.25 -13.82 4.73
C ASP A 352 25.12 -13.71 6.26
N GLU A 353 25.95 -12.88 6.90
CA GLU A 353 25.84 -12.61 8.35
C GLU A 353 24.57 -11.79 8.67
N ILE A 354 24.20 -10.86 7.79
CA ILE A 354 22.91 -10.14 7.88
C ILE A 354 21.76 -11.13 7.76
N THR A 355 21.83 -12.04 6.79
CA THR A 355 20.80 -13.07 6.54
C THR A 355 20.63 -14.00 7.76
N GLU A 356 21.71 -14.35 8.46
CA GLU A 356 21.64 -15.12 9.72
C GLU A 356 20.85 -14.40 10.83
N ILE A 357 20.98 -13.08 10.93
CA ILE A 357 20.19 -12.29 11.86
C ILE A 357 18.72 -12.31 11.46
N MET A 358 18.42 -12.08 10.17
CA MET A 358 17.04 -11.96 9.69
C MET A 358 16.24 -13.26 9.87
N LYS A 359 16.84 -14.41 9.59
CA LYS A 359 16.17 -15.71 9.76
C LYS A 359 15.87 -16.05 11.22
N ALA A 360 16.62 -15.48 12.16
CA ALA A 360 16.44 -15.72 13.59
C ALA A 360 15.21 -14.99 14.19
N TYR A 361 14.68 -13.99 13.47
CA TYR A 361 13.58 -13.13 13.94
C TYR A 361 12.41 -13.02 12.97
N ASP A 362 12.43 -13.72 11.82
CA ASP A 362 11.47 -13.63 10.72
C ASP A 362 11.37 -12.21 10.14
N ILE A 363 12.52 -11.64 9.81
CA ILE A 363 12.60 -10.33 9.17
C ILE A 363 12.76 -10.51 7.66
N ALA A 364 12.01 -9.75 6.87
CA ALA A 364 12.15 -9.75 5.41
C ALA A 364 13.17 -8.71 4.94
N TYR A 365 13.90 -9.03 3.85
CA TYR A 365 14.67 -8.02 3.14
C TYR A 365 13.75 -7.10 2.33
N SER A 366 14.02 -5.78 2.40
CA SER A 366 13.79 -4.83 1.34
C SER A 366 15.15 -4.49 0.74
N LEU A 367 15.55 -5.13 -0.36
CA LEU A 367 16.85 -4.88 -0.97
C LEU A 367 16.82 -3.51 -1.64
N GLY A 368 17.51 -2.55 -1.01
CA GLY A 368 17.42 -1.14 -1.34
C GLY A 368 18.05 -0.78 -2.68
N ASP A 369 17.38 0.07 -3.45
CA ASP A 369 17.83 0.64 -4.72
C ASP A 369 18.67 1.91 -4.51
N GLY A 370 19.84 1.77 -3.92
CA GLY A 370 20.71 2.88 -3.58
C GLY A 370 21.19 3.70 -4.78
N LEU A 371 21.15 3.12 -5.98
CA LEU A 371 21.53 3.77 -7.24
C LEU A 371 20.31 4.05 -8.14
N ARG A 372 19.10 4.14 -7.57
CA ARG A 372 17.92 4.57 -8.33
C ARG A 372 18.09 5.94 -8.98
N PRO A 373 17.46 6.20 -10.15
CA PRO A 373 17.50 7.51 -10.78
C PRO A 373 16.70 8.53 -9.96
N GLY A 374 17.24 9.72 -9.78
CA GLY A 374 16.61 10.86 -9.11
C GLY A 374 16.10 11.93 -10.07
N SER A 375 16.19 11.67 -11.36
CA SER A 375 15.60 12.48 -12.42
C SER A 375 15.25 11.61 -13.64
N ILE A 376 14.33 12.13 -14.45
CA ILE A 376 13.94 11.49 -15.71
C ILE A 376 15.15 11.29 -16.66
N ALA A 377 16.13 12.21 -16.60
CA ALA A 377 17.32 12.16 -17.43
C ALA A 377 18.23 10.95 -17.09
N ASP A 378 18.21 10.50 -15.85
CA ASP A 378 19.06 9.42 -15.34
C ASP A 378 18.38 8.04 -15.42
N ALA A 379 17.10 7.98 -15.87
CA ALA A 379 16.30 6.76 -15.89
C ALA A 379 16.86 5.67 -16.80
N ASN A 380 16.96 4.44 -16.28
CA ASN A 380 17.45 3.24 -16.98
C ASN A 380 18.92 3.33 -17.39
N ASP A 381 19.72 4.02 -16.60
CA ASP A 381 21.14 4.08 -16.85
C ASP A 381 21.89 2.80 -16.41
N GLU A 382 23.17 2.76 -16.73
CA GLU A 382 24.05 1.62 -16.46
C GLU A 382 24.20 1.34 -14.95
N ALA A 383 24.25 2.39 -14.11
CA ALA A 383 24.38 2.25 -12.67
C ALA A 383 23.13 1.63 -12.02
N GLN A 384 21.93 2.07 -12.43
CA GLN A 384 20.68 1.52 -11.97
C GLN A 384 20.57 0.00 -12.25
N PHE A 385 20.89 -0.41 -13.48
CA PHE A 385 20.77 -1.81 -13.83
C PHE A 385 21.91 -2.68 -13.29
N ALA A 386 23.13 -2.15 -13.13
CA ALA A 386 24.21 -2.87 -12.47
C ALA A 386 23.84 -3.21 -11.01
N GLU A 387 23.23 -2.26 -10.29
CA GLU A 387 22.67 -2.54 -8.96
C GLU A 387 21.58 -3.60 -9.03
N LEU A 388 20.60 -3.50 -9.92
CA LEU A 388 19.51 -4.47 -10.06
C LEU A 388 20.02 -5.90 -10.28
N TYR A 389 21.06 -6.09 -11.10
CA TYR A 389 21.69 -7.41 -11.28
C TYR A 389 22.28 -7.94 -9.98
N THR A 390 22.91 -7.08 -9.17
CA THR A 390 23.42 -7.46 -7.86
C THR A 390 22.27 -7.81 -6.90
N LEU A 391 21.17 -7.04 -6.91
CA LEU A 391 20.00 -7.36 -6.09
C LEU A 391 19.42 -8.74 -6.46
N GLY A 392 19.41 -9.12 -7.74
CA GLY A 392 19.03 -10.46 -8.19
C GLY A 392 19.97 -11.56 -7.69
N GLU A 393 21.28 -11.32 -7.63
CA GLU A 393 22.25 -12.22 -7.00
C GLU A 393 21.98 -12.40 -5.51
N LEU A 394 21.84 -11.28 -4.78
CA LEU A 394 21.59 -11.27 -3.34
C LEU A 394 20.27 -11.93 -2.97
N THR A 395 19.25 -11.79 -3.81
CA THR A 395 17.96 -12.48 -3.66
C THR A 395 18.15 -13.99 -3.60
N LYS A 396 18.93 -14.55 -4.53
CA LYS A 396 19.21 -16.00 -4.57
C LYS A 396 19.99 -16.46 -3.32
N ARG A 397 20.93 -15.63 -2.82
CA ARG A 397 21.67 -15.91 -1.58
C ARG A 397 20.76 -15.93 -0.36
N ALA A 398 19.86 -14.96 -0.21
CA ALA A 398 18.89 -14.93 0.88
C ALA A 398 17.91 -16.10 0.79
N TRP A 399 17.40 -16.42 -0.39
CA TRP A 399 16.51 -17.55 -0.59
C TRP A 399 17.18 -18.90 -0.32
N ALA A 400 18.49 -19.04 -0.54
CA ALA A 400 19.23 -20.25 -0.19
C ALA A 400 19.24 -20.53 1.33
N GLN A 401 18.98 -19.48 2.12
CA GLN A 401 18.86 -19.56 3.58
C GLN A 401 17.40 -19.43 4.07
N ASP A 402 16.43 -19.57 3.18
CA ASP A 402 14.99 -19.44 3.46
C ASP A 402 14.60 -18.08 4.06
N VAL A 403 15.21 -16.97 3.63
CA VAL A 403 14.84 -15.61 4.05
C VAL A 403 14.05 -14.91 2.96
N GLN A 404 12.95 -14.29 3.34
CA GLN A 404 12.04 -13.56 2.45
C GLN A 404 12.68 -12.28 1.91
N VAL A 405 12.45 -11.98 0.64
CA VAL A 405 13.03 -10.83 -0.05
C VAL A 405 11.96 -10.10 -0.86
N MET A 406 11.94 -8.78 -0.77
CA MET A 406 11.39 -7.87 -1.77
C MET A 406 12.50 -6.94 -2.28
N ILE A 407 12.33 -6.41 -3.49
CA ILE A 407 13.31 -5.58 -4.20
C ILE A 407 12.77 -4.16 -4.25
N GLU A 408 13.57 -3.17 -3.86
CA GLU A 408 13.21 -1.77 -4.12
C GLU A 408 13.47 -1.39 -5.57
N GLY A 409 12.70 -0.45 -6.08
CA GLY A 409 12.70 -0.05 -7.46
C GLY A 409 12.70 1.47 -7.68
N PRO A 410 12.80 1.91 -8.96
CA PRO A 410 13.20 3.26 -9.33
C PRO A 410 12.19 4.34 -8.92
N GLY A 411 12.72 5.53 -8.63
CA GLY A 411 11.95 6.71 -8.25
C GLY A 411 11.50 7.58 -9.42
N HIS A 412 12.37 7.86 -10.41
CA HIS A 412 12.07 8.75 -11.53
C HIS A 412 12.24 8.02 -12.86
N VAL A 413 11.11 7.69 -13.52
CA VAL A 413 11.11 6.96 -14.80
C VAL A 413 10.00 7.49 -15.69
N PRO A 414 10.30 7.97 -16.91
CA PRO A 414 9.27 8.40 -17.85
C PRO A 414 8.42 7.21 -18.29
N MET A 415 7.15 7.47 -18.60
CA MET A 415 6.13 6.44 -18.84
C MET A 415 6.56 5.34 -19.79
N HIS A 416 7.22 5.68 -20.90
CA HIS A 416 7.64 4.73 -21.93
C HIS A 416 8.75 3.74 -21.50
N LYS A 417 9.44 4.02 -20.37
CA LYS A 417 10.49 3.15 -19.80
C LYS A 417 10.02 2.31 -18.61
N ILE A 418 8.81 2.54 -18.10
CA ILE A 418 8.32 1.88 -16.87
C ILE A 418 8.22 0.36 -17.07
N LYS A 419 7.67 -0.08 -18.21
CA LYS A 419 7.52 -1.52 -18.47
C LYS A 419 8.87 -2.24 -18.52
N GLU A 420 9.89 -1.64 -19.12
CA GLU A 420 11.25 -2.20 -19.17
C GLU A 420 11.81 -2.45 -17.76
N ASN A 421 11.58 -1.53 -16.82
CA ASN A 421 11.99 -1.71 -15.42
C ASN A 421 11.33 -2.93 -14.79
N MET A 422 10.01 -3.08 -14.98
CA MET A 422 9.28 -4.22 -14.42
C MET A 422 9.72 -5.55 -15.04
N ASP A 423 9.80 -5.62 -16.36
CA ASP A 423 10.19 -6.83 -17.08
C ASP A 423 11.60 -7.29 -16.65
N LYS A 424 12.54 -6.34 -16.57
CA LYS A 424 13.92 -6.63 -16.16
C LYS A 424 14.00 -7.10 -14.70
N GLN A 425 13.24 -6.50 -13.79
CA GLN A 425 13.19 -6.93 -12.40
C GLN A 425 12.63 -8.36 -12.28
N LEU A 426 11.55 -8.68 -12.96
CA LEU A 426 10.97 -10.02 -12.96
C LEU A 426 11.96 -11.08 -13.44
N GLU A 427 12.69 -10.78 -14.52
CA GLU A 427 13.70 -11.67 -15.09
C GLU A 427 14.90 -11.87 -14.15
N VAL A 428 15.48 -10.77 -13.67
CA VAL A 428 16.74 -10.78 -12.92
C VAL A 428 16.56 -11.27 -11.50
N CYS A 429 15.46 -10.85 -10.85
CA CYS A 429 15.18 -11.12 -9.43
C CYS A 429 14.23 -12.32 -9.22
N GLY A 430 13.93 -13.11 -10.26
CA GLY A 430 13.17 -14.35 -10.13
C GLY A 430 11.74 -14.16 -9.61
N GLU A 431 11.07 -13.09 -10.05
CA GLU A 431 9.72 -12.70 -9.62
C GLU A 431 9.58 -12.36 -8.12
N ALA A 432 10.68 -12.06 -7.40
CA ALA A 432 10.59 -11.49 -6.06
C ALA A 432 9.71 -10.23 -6.09
N PRO A 433 8.91 -9.96 -5.03
CA PRO A 433 8.05 -8.79 -5.01
C PRO A 433 8.82 -7.50 -5.28
N PHE A 434 8.31 -6.66 -6.19
CA PHE A 434 8.89 -5.36 -6.47
C PHE A 434 8.19 -4.29 -5.62
N TYR A 435 8.97 -3.45 -4.96
CA TYR A 435 8.54 -2.35 -4.13
C TYR A 435 9.08 -1.05 -4.72
N THR A 436 8.22 -0.20 -5.28
CA THR A 436 8.67 0.94 -6.09
C THR A 436 8.29 2.28 -5.49
N LEU A 437 9.19 3.27 -5.59
CA LEU A 437 8.93 4.66 -5.24
C LEU A 437 8.29 5.37 -6.44
N GLY A 438 6.99 5.35 -6.55
CA GLY A 438 6.26 5.81 -7.73
C GLY A 438 6.22 4.77 -8.84
N PRO A 439 6.88 5.00 -10.02
CA PRO A 439 7.82 6.09 -10.32
C PRO A 439 7.19 7.44 -10.67
N LEU A 440 7.92 8.52 -10.40
CA LEU A 440 7.59 9.86 -10.87
C LEU A 440 7.82 9.91 -12.39
N THR A 441 6.77 10.28 -13.13
CA THR A 441 6.80 10.23 -14.61
C THR A 441 7.32 11.50 -15.28
N THR A 442 7.52 12.55 -14.49
CA THR A 442 8.09 13.85 -14.90
C THR A 442 8.63 14.59 -13.69
N ASP A 443 9.60 15.49 -13.89
CA ASP A 443 10.28 16.26 -12.84
C ASP A 443 9.76 17.69 -12.68
N ILE A 444 8.74 18.10 -13.45
CA ILE A 444 8.31 19.52 -13.52
C ILE A 444 7.29 19.94 -12.47
N ALA A 445 6.97 19.07 -11.52
CA ALA A 445 5.80 19.23 -10.67
C ALA A 445 6.08 19.29 -9.16
N PRO A 446 7.05 20.10 -8.67
CA PRO A 446 7.23 20.27 -7.21
C PRO A 446 5.92 20.70 -6.55
N GLY A 447 5.54 20.04 -5.45
CA GLY A 447 4.25 20.20 -4.77
C GLY A 447 3.11 19.34 -5.33
N TYR A 448 3.32 18.71 -6.49
CA TYR A 448 2.39 17.78 -7.14
C TYR A 448 3.02 16.42 -7.44
N ASP A 449 4.16 16.11 -6.82
CA ASP A 449 4.88 14.87 -7.04
C ASP A 449 4.07 13.61 -6.70
N HIS A 450 3.11 13.71 -5.77
CA HIS A 450 2.14 12.65 -5.50
C HIS A 450 1.26 12.32 -6.72
N ILE A 451 0.96 13.29 -7.58
CA ILE A 451 0.17 13.08 -8.81
C ILE A 451 1.04 12.42 -9.88
N THR A 452 2.23 12.98 -10.15
CA THR A 452 3.13 12.45 -11.19
C THR A 452 3.60 11.04 -10.88
N SER A 453 3.87 10.77 -9.61
CA SER A 453 4.23 9.43 -9.14
C SER A 453 3.02 8.48 -9.07
N GLY A 454 1.83 8.97 -8.75
CA GLY A 454 0.59 8.20 -8.79
C GLY A 454 0.29 7.64 -10.18
N ILE A 455 0.58 8.41 -11.25
CA ILE A 455 0.48 7.95 -12.64
C ILE A 455 1.43 6.77 -12.88
N GLY A 456 2.70 6.91 -12.53
CA GLY A 456 3.69 5.85 -12.71
C GLY A 456 3.43 4.65 -11.83
N ALA A 457 2.96 4.87 -10.59
CA ALA A 457 2.59 3.83 -9.66
C ALA A 457 1.44 2.95 -10.19
N ALA A 458 0.40 3.54 -10.78
CA ALA A 458 -0.68 2.80 -11.42
C ALA A 458 -0.16 1.96 -12.59
N MET A 459 0.72 2.50 -13.42
CA MET A 459 1.31 1.78 -14.56
C MET A 459 2.20 0.62 -14.10
N ILE A 460 3.15 0.86 -13.21
CA ILE A 460 4.08 -0.19 -12.79
C ILE A 460 3.39 -1.26 -11.93
N GLY A 461 2.38 -0.85 -11.14
CA GLY A 461 1.50 -1.75 -10.41
C GLY A 461 0.73 -2.68 -11.34
N TRP A 462 0.20 -2.16 -12.45
CA TRP A 462 -0.45 -2.96 -13.49
C TRP A 462 0.53 -3.96 -14.12
N PHE A 463 1.76 -3.55 -14.41
CA PHE A 463 2.78 -4.42 -14.98
C PHE A 463 3.33 -5.49 -14.02
N GLY A 464 3.11 -5.35 -12.69
CA GLY A 464 3.48 -6.41 -11.76
C GLY A 464 4.09 -5.99 -10.43
N THR A 465 4.31 -4.70 -10.16
CA THR A 465 4.76 -4.24 -8.84
C THR A 465 3.79 -4.68 -7.75
N ALA A 466 4.33 -5.17 -6.65
CA ALA A 466 3.57 -5.75 -5.54
C ALA A 466 3.27 -4.75 -4.42
N MET A 467 4.15 -3.76 -4.21
CA MET A 467 3.98 -2.70 -3.22
C MET A 467 4.48 -1.37 -3.77
N LEU A 468 3.77 -0.31 -3.44
CA LEU A 468 4.05 1.05 -3.85
C LEU A 468 4.45 1.88 -2.63
N CYS A 469 5.60 2.55 -2.69
CA CYS A 469 5.98 3.57 -1.72
C CYS A 469 5.25 4.87 -2.03
N TYR A 470 4.48 5.38 -1.08
CA TYR A 470 3.74 6.61 -1.31
C TYR A 470 4.68 7.82 -1.46
N VAL A 471 4.18 8.81 -2.16
CA VAL A 471 4.77 10.15 -2.30
C VAL A 471 3.74 11.17 -1.84
N THR A 472 4.17 12.16 -1.08
CA THR A 472 3.32 13.24 -0.58
C THR A 472 3.49 14.52 -1.41
N PRO A 473 2.59 15.51 -1.29
CA PRO A 473 2.77 16.82 -1.92
C PRO A 473 4.08 17.52 -1.54
N LYS A 474 4.66 17.17 -0.39
CA LYS A 474 5.91 17.75 0.12
C LYS A 474 7.18 16.99 -0.28
N GLU A 475 7.09 16.01 -1.17
CA GLU A 475 8.27 15.32 -1.68
C GLU A 475 9.27 16.35 -2.23
N HIS A 476 10.55 16.17 -1.94
CA HIS A 476 11.66 17.09 -2.26
C HIS A 476 11.57 18.50 -1.65
N LEU A 477 10.50 18.84 -0.91
CA LEU A 477 10.25 20.20 -0.39
C LEU A 477 10.28 20.28 1.13
N GLY A 478 9.83 19.26 1.85
CA GLY A 478 9.76 19.33 3.30
C GLY A 478 9.19 18.07 3.97
N LEU A 479 9.15 18.11 5.30
CA LEU A 479 8.57 17.02 6.09
C LEU A 479 7.03 17.06 5.99
N PRO A 480 6.36 15.95 5.62
CA PRO A 480 4.92 15.91 5.52
C PRO A 480 4.24 16.02 6.88
N ASP A 481 3.17 16.77 6.96
CA ASP A 481 2.23 16.75 8.07
C ASP A 481 1.14 15.69 7.87
N ARG A 482 0.17 15.65 8.77
CA ARG A 482 -0.91 14.67 8.76
C ARG A 482 -1.78 14.73 7.50
N ASP A 483 -2.07 15.94 7.01
CA ASP A 483 -2.93 16.12 5.83
C ASP A 483 -2.18 15.72 4.55
N ASP A 484 -0.88 16.01 4.46
CA ASP A 484 -0.02 15.54 3.39
C ASP A 484 0.06 14.00 3.35
N VAL A 485 0.15 13.37 4.54
CA VAL A 485 0.12 11.90 4.66
C VAL A 485 -1.19 11.34 4.11
N LYS A 486 -2.35 11.93 4.46
CA LYS A 486 -3.65 11.51 3.91
C LYS A 486 -3.68 11.63 2.39
N VAL A 487 -3.26 12.78 1.85
CA VAL A 487 -3.24 13.00 0.40
C VAL A 487 -2.37 11.97 -0.31
N GLY A 488 -1.16 11.70 0.21
CA GLY A 488 -0.27 10.70 -0.33
C GLY A 488 -0.87 9.29 -0.30
N VAL A 489 -1.40 8.87 0.85
CA VAL A 489 -2.00 7.53 1.01
C VAL A 489 -3.20 7.34 0.09
N VAL A 490 -4.12 8.31 0.03
CA VAL A 490 -5.31 8.23 -0.83
C VAL A 490 -4.90 8.17 -2.31
N THR A 491 -3.95 9.01 -2.74
CA THR A 491 -3.44 8.99 -4.12
C THR A 491 -2.89 7.61 -4.48
N TYR A 492 -2.10 7.01 -3.60
CA TYR A 492 -1.50 5.71 -3.87
C TYR A 492 -2.49 4.55 -3.76
N LYS A 493 -3.50 4.65 -2.88
CA LYS A 493 -4.61 3.68 -2.89
C LYS A 493 -5.41 3.73 -4.19
N LEU A 494 -5.61 4.92 -4.77
CA LEU A 494 -6.21 5.07 -6.10
C LEU A 494 -5.34 4.42 -7.18
N ALA A 495 -4.03 4.66 -7.16
CA ALA A 495 -3.09 4.05 -8.10
C ALA A 495 -3.06 2.51 -7.99
N ALA A 496 -2.99 1.97 -6.76
CA ALA A 496 -3.04 0.54 -6.49
C ALA A 496 -4.35 -0.09 -6.96
N HIS A 497 -5.48 0.54 -6.66
CA HIS A 497 -6.79 0.07 -7.08
C HIS A 497 -6.96 0.07 -8.61
N ALA A 498 -6.50 1.14 -9.29
CA ALA A 498 -6.50 1.20 -10.76
C ALA A 498 -5.63 0.10 -11.38
N ALA A 499 -4.47 -0.20 -10.79
CA ALA A 499 -3.62 -1.30 -11.20
C ALA A 499 -4.30 -2.67 -11.01
N ASP A 500 -4.99 -2.89 -9.88
CA ASP A 500 -5.70 -4.12 -9.59
C ASP A 500 -6.89 -4.33 -10.54
N LEU A 501 -7.63 -3.26 -10.89
CA LEU A 501 -8.65 -3.30 -11.93
C LEU A 501 -8.04 -3.71 -13.28
N ALA A 502 -6.98 -3.03 -13.71
CA ALA A 502 -6.32 -3.28 -14.99
C ALA A 502 -5.74 -4.69 -15.09
N LYS A 503 -5.29 -5.29 -13.99
CA LYS A 503 -4.87 -6.71 -13.92
C LYS A 503 -6.02 -7.71 -14.00
N GLY A 504 -7.26 -7.27 -13.90
CA GLY A 504 -8.41 -8.13 -13.76
C GLY A 504 -8.49 -8.82 -12.39
N HIS A 505 -8.03 -8.13 -11.32
CA HIS A 505 -8.13 -8.68 -9.97
C HIS A 505 -9.61 -8.77 -9.54
N PRO A 506 -10.11 -9.97 -9.15
CA PRO A 506 -11.55 -10.18 -8.95
C PRO A 506 -12.20 -9.22 -7.94
N ALA A 507 -11.50 -8.89 -6.85
CA ALA A 507 -12.06 -8.05 -5.78
C ALA A 507 -12.13 -6.55 -6.13
N ALA A 508 -11.36 -6.08 -7.12
CA ALA A 508 -11.27 -4.65 -7.42
C ALA A 508 -12.57 -4.09 -8.04
N LYS A 509 -13.13 -4.80 -9.02
CA LYS A 509 -14.29 -4.34 -9.79
C LYS A 509 -15.57 -4.16 -8.96
N LEU A 510 -15.77 -4.95 -7.91
CA LEU A 510 -17.00 -4.92 -7.11
C LEU A 510 -17.32 -3.54 -6.54
N ARG A 511 -16.30 -2.87 -6.02
CA ARG A 511 -16.46 -1.54 -5.40
C ARG A 511 -16.78 -0.48 -6.43
N ASP A 512 -16.14 -0.51 -7.60
CA ASP A 512 -16.41 0.41 -8.70
C ASP A 512 -17.82 0.23 -9.25
N ASP A 513 -18.26 -1.01 -9.46
CA ASP A 513 -19.62 -1.31 -9.94
C ASP A 513 -20.68 -0.83 -8.95
N ALA A 514 -20.48 -1.07 -7.64
CA ALA A 514 -21.39 -0.61 -6.59
C ALA A 514 -21.46 0.92 -6.54
N LEU A 515 -20.31 1.60 -6.59
CA LEU A 515 -20.25 3.06 -6.58
C LEU A 515 -20.87 3.65 -7.84
N SER A 516 -20.66 3.04 -9.01
CA SER A 516 -21.24 3.49 -10.27
C SER A 516 -22.77 3.37 -10.28
N ARG A 517 -23.33 2.26 -9.73
CA ARG A 517 -24.77 2.13 -9.52
C ARG A 517 -25.30 3.19 -8.54
N ALA A 518 -24.64 3.38 -7.40
CA ALA A 518 -25.01 4.39 -6.43
C ALA A 518 -25.04 5.80 -7.04
N ARG A 519 -24.03 6.12 -7.87
CA ARG A 519 -23.95 7.41 -8.58
C ARG A 519 -25.08 7.59 -9.59
N PHE A 520 -25.40 6.55 -10.35
CA PHE A 520 -26.48 6.61 -11.33
C PHE A 520 -27.86 6.79 -10.66
N ASP A 521 -28.09 6.12 -9.53
CA ASP A 521 -29.34 6.14 -8.77
C ASP A 521 -29.45 7.33 -7.80
N PHE A 522 -28.47 8.23 -7.79
CA PHE A 522 -28.38 9.37 -6.85
C PHE A 522 -28.43 8.98 -5.37
N ARG A 523 -27.94 7.78 -5.04
CA ARG A 523 -27.75 7.32 -3.67
C ARG A 523 -26.45 7.95 -3.09
N TRP A 524 -26.53 9.23 -2.73
CA TRP A 524 -25.38 10.04 -2.34
C TRP A 524 -24.59 9.46 -1.17
N ARG A 525 -25.30 8.96 -0.15
CA ARG A 525 -24.64 8.34 1.02
C ARG A 525 -23.83 7.10 0.63
N ASP A 526 -24.40 6.24 -0.21
CA ASP A 526 -23.67 5.08 -0.72
C ASP A 526 -22.45 5.49 -1.54
N GLN A 527 -22.61 6.53 -2.36
CA GLN A 527 -21.51 7.07 -3.17
C GLN A 527 -20.34 7.56 -2.29
N PHE A 528 -20.64 8.27 -1.17
CA PHE A 528 -19.62 8.71 -0.22
C PHE A 528 -19.02 7.53 0.53
N ASN A 529 -19.85 6.64 1.08
CA ASN A 529 -19.41 5.48 1.86
C ASN A 529 -18.52 4.52 1.06
N LEU A 530 -18.81 4.35 -0.24
CA LEU A 530 -18.03 3.52 -1.16
C LEU A 530 -16.75 4.19 -1.64
N SER A 531 -16.58 5.49 -1.49
CA SER A 531 -15.35 6.18 -1.90
C SER A 531 -14.16 5.82 -0.99
N LEU A 532 -12.94 5.99 -1.48
CA LEU A 532 -11.73 5.80 -0.67
C LEU A 532 -11.61 6.87 0.43
N ASP A 533 -12.13 8.07 0.16
CA ASP A 533 -12.18 9.17 1.10
C ASP A 533 -13.63 9.70 1.21
N PRO A 534 -14.45 9.08 2.07
CA PRO A 534 -15.85 9.44 2.22
C PRO A 534 -16.04 10.87 2.78
N ASP A 535 -15.11 11.33 3.62
CA ASP A 535 -15.20 12.65 4.25
C ASP A 535 -15.02 13.77 3.21
N THR A 536 -14.00 13.66 2.35
CA THR A 536 -13.76 14.64 1.27
C THR A 536 -14.86 14.60 0.22
N ALA A 537 -15.36 13.42 -0.13
CA ALA A 537 -16.43 13.27 -1.11
C ALA A 537 -17.71 14.01 -0.67
N GLU A 538 -18.13 13.82 0.59
CA GLU A 538 -19.29 14.52 1.14
C GLU A 538 -19.04 16.02 1.30
N GLN A 539 -17.87 16.42 1.81
CA GLN A 539 -17.51 17.81 1.96
C GLN A 539 -17.64 18.59 0.64
N TYR A 540 -17.12 18.04 -0.45
CA TYR A 540 -17.19 18.70 -1.76
C TYR A 540 -18.60 18.76 -2.33
N HIS A 541 -19.38 17.69 -2.11
CA HIS A 541 -20.78 17.68 -2.50
C HIS A 541 -21.57 18.76 -1.76
N ASP A 542 -21.40 18.84 -0.43
CA ASP A 542 -22.19 19.71 0.43
C ASP A 542 -21.79 21.20 0.36
N GLN A 543 -20.54 21.50 -0.03
CA GLN A 543 -20.06 22.90 -0.15
C GLN A 543 -20.96 23.78 -1.03
N THR A 544 -21.54 23.21 -2.07
CA THR A 544 -22.31 23.93 -3.07
C THR A 544 -23.82 23.68 -2.99
N LEU A 545 -24.26 22.87 -2.04
CA LEU A 545 -25.64 22.51 -1.77
C LEU A 545 -25.98 22.74 -0.28
N PRO A 546 -26.06 24.01 0.17
CA PRO A 546 -26.18 24.32 1.60
C PRO A 546 -27.53 23.94 2.21
N ALA A 547 -28.59 23.81 1.41
CA ALA A 547 -29.92 23.41 1.91
C ALA A 547 -30.01 21.89 2.08
N GLU A 548 -30.48 21.40 3.23
CA GLU A 548 -30.59 19.96 3.53
C GLU A 548 -31.38 19.19 2.48
N GLY A 549 -32.48 19.73 1.95
CA GLY A 549 -33.26 19.12 0.88
C GLY A 549 -32.50 19.01 -0.46
N ALA A 550 -31.52 19.86 -0.71
CA ALA A 550 -30.71 19.81 -1.93
C ALA A 550 -29.63 18.71 -1.86
N LYS A 551 -29.19 18.31 -0.67
CA LYS A 551 -28.19 17.27 -0.46
C LYS A 551 -28.64 15.87 -0.87
N THR A 552 -29.95 15.65 -0.98
CA THR A 552 -30.57 14.39 -1.43
C THR A 552 -31.19 14.47 -2.82
N ALA A 553 -30.99 15.60 -3.52
CA ALA A 553 -31.57 15.82 -4.84
C ALA A 553 -30.98 14.89 -5.90
N HIS A 554 -31.78 14.60 -6.93
CA HIS A 554 -31.37 13.80 -8.10
C HIS A 554 -30.57 14.63 -9.12
N PHE A 555 -29.67 15.48 -8.65
CA PHE A 555 -28.68 16.25 -9.42
C PHE A 555 -27.62 16.79 -8.47
N CYS A 556 -26.46 17.15 -8.99
CA CYS A 556 -25.44 17.92 -8.26
C CYS A 556 -25.37 19.36 -8.76
N SER A 557 -24.66 20.22 -8.03
CA SER A 557 -24.50 21.63 -8.38
C SER A 557 -23.81 21.87 -9.72
N MET A 558 -23.00 20.92 -10.22
CA MET A 558 -22.29 21.06 -11.49
C MET A 558 -23.25 21.18 -12.67
N CYS A 559 -24.25 20.29 -12.78
CA CYS A 559 -25.19 20.29 -13.89
C CYS A 559 -26.52 20.98 -13.55
N GLY A 560 -26.90 21.02 -12.27
CA GLY A 560 -28.21 21.49 -11.84
C GLY A 560 -29.36 20.58 -12.30
N PRO A 561 -30.61 20.94 -12.00
CA PRO A 561 -31.76 20.06 -12.19
C PRO A 561 -32.13 19.80 -13.66
N LYS A 562 -31.76 20.69 -14.58
CA LYS A 562 -32.17 20.62 -15.99
C LYS A 562 -31.15 19.96 -16.92
N PHE A 563 -29.88 19.89 -16.52
CA PHE A 563 -28.77 19.42 -17.37
C PHE A 563 -28.07 18.18 -16.84
N CYS A 564 -28.63 17.53 -15.83
CA CYS A 564 -28.03 16.32 -15.28
C CYS A 564 -28.16 15.16 -16.26
N SER A 565 -27.03 14.76 -16.85
CA SER A 565 -26.98 13.67 -17.85
C SER A 565 -27.49 12.33 -17.30
N MET A 566 -27.27 12.04 -16.01
CA MET A 566 -27.76 10.80 -15.40
C MET A 566 -29.26 10.79 -15.25
N LYS A 567 -29.88 11.91 -14.88
CA LYS A 567 -31.33 12.06 -14.85
C LYS A 567 -31.91 11.88 -16.25
N ILE A 568 -31.37 12.58 -17.25
CA ILE A 568 -31.80 12.46 -18.65
C ILE A 568 -31.60 11.02 -19.15
N SER A 569 -30.48 10.37 -18.84
CA SER A 569 -30.20 8.98 -19.22
C SER A 569 -31.15 7.99 -18.55
N ALA A 570 -31.61 8.22 -17.32
CA ALA A 570 -32.61 7.43 -16.66
C ALA A 570 -33.95 7.52 -17.39
N GLU A 571 -34.37 8.73 -17.80
CA GLU A 571 -35.56 8.98 -18.61
C GLU A 571 -35.48 8.27 -19.98
N VAL A 572 -34.33 8.35 -20.65
CA VAL A 572 -34.08 7.62 -21.91
C VAL A 572 -34.19 6.09 -21.72
N ARG A 573 -33.63 5.56 -20.62
CA ARG A 573 -33.70 4.13 -20.29
C ARG A 573 -35.13 3.66 -20.06
N GLU A 574 -35.94 4.43 -19.33
CA GLU A 574 -37.35 4.10 -19.11
C GLU A 574 -38.17 4.18 -20.42
N PHE A 575 -37.90 5.19 -21.25
CA PHE A 575 -38.51 5.29 -22.56
C PHE A 575 -38.15 4.10 -23.44
N ALA A 576 -36.90 3.67 -23.49
CA ALA A 576 -36.45 2.51 -24.27
C ALA A 576 -37.10 1.19 -23.78
N LYS A 577 -37.28 1.02 -22.46
CA LYS A 577 -37.99 -0.12 -21.89
C LYS A 577 -39.46 -0.15 -22.30
N ALA A 578 -40.13 1.02 -22.30
CA ALA A 578 -41.52 1.15 -22.68
C ALA A 578 -41.74 1.02 -24.18
N ASN A 579 -40.73 1.30 -24.99
CA ASN A 579 -40.75 1.29 -26.45
C ASN A 579 -39.59 0.45 -27.01
N PRO A 580 -39.63 -0.89 -26.86
CA PRO A 580 -38.52 -1.72 -27.35
C PRO A 580 -38.43 -1.59 -28.87
N HIS A 581 -37.29 -1.17 -29.36
CA HIS A 581 -37.03 -1.02 -30.79
C HIS A 581 -36.91 -2.40 -31.43
N PRO A 582 -37.58 -2.65 -32.60
CA PRO A 582 -37.57 -3.96 -33.24
C PRO A 582 -36.19 -4.44 -33.74
N PHE A 583 -35.17 -3.57 -33.68
CA PHE A 583 -33.79 -3.85 -34.10
C PHE A 583 -32.79 -4.10 -32.95
N VAL A 584 -33.23 -4.17 -31.70
CA VAL A 584 -32.38 -4.69 -30.64
C VAL A 584 -32.52 -6.20 -30.63
N PRO A 585 -31.52 -7.00 -31.05
CA PRO A 585 -31.61 -8.45 -30.91
C PRO A 585 -31.86 -8.79 -29.46
N SER A 586 -32.82 -9.65 -29.18
CA SER A 586 -33.18 -10.14 -27.84
C SER A 586 -32.06 -10.96 -27.16
N GLU A 587 -30.85 -10.99 -27.75
CA GLU A 587 -29.70 -11.77 -27.32
C GLU A 587 -28.57 -10.93 -26.71
N VAL A 588 -28.78 -9.64 -26.39
CA VAL A 588 -27.77 -8.83 -25.65
C VAL A 588 -27.97 -8.92 -24.14
N GLU A 589 -28.69 -9.92 -23.65
CA GLU A 589 -28.56 -10.34 -22.25
C GLU A 589 -27.32 -11.25 -22.11
N GLY A 590 -26.19 -10.68 -21.72
CA GLY A 590 -25.08 -11.43 -21.13
C GLY A 590 -23.79 -11.61 -21.94
N ARG A 591 -23.51 -10.84 -23.01
CA ARG A 591 -22.18 -10.86 -23.62
C ARG A 591 -21.67 -9.46 -23.90
N VAL A 592 -20.70 -9.02 -23.09
CA VAL A 592 -19.68 -8.09 -23.54
C VAL A 592 -18.71 -8.92 -24.38
N PRO A 593 -18.51 -8.66 -25.69
CA PRO A 593 -17.59 -9.43 -26.50
C PRO A 593 -16.17 -9.17 -26.00
N SER A 594 -15.50 -10.21 -25.53
CA SER A 594 -14.07 -10.20 -25.19
C SER A 594 -13.17 -10.43 -26.41
N GLU A 595 -13.68 -10.25 -27.64
CA GLU A 595 -12.84 -10.38 -28.85
C GLU A 595 -13.26 -9.36 -29.91
N VAL A 596 -12.40 -8.36 -30.11
CA VAL A 596 -12.36 -7.56 -31.34
C VAL A 596 -11.61 -8.38 -32.39
N GLU A 597 -12.18 -9.52 -32.76
CA GLU A 597 -11.78 -10.22 -33.97
C GLU A 597 -13.03 -10.54 -34.80
N GLY A 598 -13.12 -9.88 -35.96
CA GLY A 598 -13.94 -10.36 -37.07
C GLY A 598 -15.40 -9.95 -37.08
N ARG A 599 -15.75 -8.68 -36.84
CA ARG A 599 -17.02 -8.19 -37.42
C ARG A 599 -16.91 -8.16 -38.92
N VAL A 600 -17.65 -9.06 -39.57
CA VAL A 600 -17.91 -9.00 -40.99
C VAL A 600 -18.65 -7.68 -41.28
N PRO A 601 -18.27 -6.87 -42.28
CA PRO A 601 -18.90 -5.59 -42.59
C PRO A 601 -20.31 -5.77 -43.19
N GLY A 602 -21.22 -6.43 -42.50
CA GLY A 602 -22.59 -6.69 -42.96
C GLY A 602 -23.66 -6.48 -41.89
N ASP A 603 -23.27 -6.41 -40.61
CA ASP A 603 -24.24 -6.37 -39.49
C ASP A 603 -24.40 -5.00 -38.83
N ALA A 604 -23.75 -3.95 -39.33
CA ALA A 604 -24.05 -2.60 -38.91
C ALA A 604 -25.21 -2.05 -39.74
N PRO A 605 -26.21 -1.36 -39.10
CA PRO A 605 -27.27 -0.70 -39.86
C PRO A 605 -26.66 0.25 -40.88
N THR A 606 -27.16 0.26 -42.08
CA THR A 606 -26.75 1.17 -43.14
C THR A 606 -27.03 2.62 -42.68
N LEU A 607 -26.33 3.57 -43.26
CA LEU A 607 -26.55 4.99 -42.95
C LEU A 607 -28.01 5.39 -43.17
N GLU A 608 -28.67 4.87 -44.22
CA GLU A 608 -30.07 5.06 -44.50
C GLU A 608 -31.00 4.49 -43.41
N GLU A 609 -30.70 3.30 -42.89
CA GLU A 609 -31.47 2.70 -41.79
C GLU A 609 -31.27 3.46 -40.47
N ALA A 610 -30.07 3.95 -40.19
CA ALA A 610 -29.81 4.83 -39.04
C ALA A 610 -30.53 6.18 -39.17
N GLU A 611 -30.52 6.79 -40.35
CA GLU A 611 -31.21 8.05 -40.61
C GLU A 611 -32.73 7.89 -40.56
N ALA A 612 -33.27 6.79 -41.06
CA ALA A 612 -34.70 6.47 -40.96
C ALA A 612 -35.13 6.22 -39.51
N GLY A 613 -34.31 5.52 -38.72
CA GLY A 613 -34.52 5.33 -37.29
C GLY A 613 -34.48 6.64 -36.50
N MET A 614 -33.54 7.53 -36.80
CA MET A 614 -33.45 8.87 -36.20
C MET A 614 -34.65 9.75 -36.61
N ALA A 615 -35.10 9.69 -37.85
CA ALA A 615 -36.26 10.43 -38.32
C ALA A 615 -37.54 9.98 -37.60
N ALA A 616 -37.76 8.67 -37.46
CA ALA A 616 -38.89 8.11 -36.74
C ALA A 616 -38.89 8.48 -35.25
N MET A 617 -37.72 8.49 -34.61
CA MET A 617 -37.58 8.95 -33.23
C MET A 617 -37.81 10.46 -33.08
N SER A 618 -37.36 11.28 -34.03
CA SER A 618 -37.59 12.71 -34.06
C SER A 618 -39.09 13.06 -34.28
N GLU A 619 -39.82 12.26 -35.05
CA GLU A 619 -41.26 12.41 -35.24
C GLU A 619 -42.02 12.09 -33.96
N ARG A 620 -41.71 10.97 -33.31
CA ARG A 620 -42.28 10.60 -31.99
C ARG A 620 -41.99 11.64 -30.90
N TYR A 621 -40.79 12.21 -30.89
CA TYR A 621 -40.40 13.29 -29.97
C TYR A 621 -41.25 14.55 -30.17
N ARG A 622 -41.46 14.93 -31.42
CA ARG A 622 -42.32 16.09 -31.79
C ARG A 622 -43.78 15.85 -31.49
N ASP A 623 -44.30 14.65 -31.79
CA ASP A 623 -45.67 14.27 -31.51
C ASP A 623 -45.94 14.14 -30.00
N GLY A 624 -44.92 13.84 -29.21
CA GLY A 624 -44.96 13.82 -27.77
C GLY A 624 -44.79 15.21 -27.10
N GLY A 625 -44.88 16.30 -27.90
CA GLY A 625 -44.78 17.67 -27.33
C GLY A 625 -43.37 18.17 -27.07
N ASN A 626 -42.37 17.60 -27.74
CA ASN A 626 -40.92 17.85 -27.51
C ASN A 626 -40.41 17.43 -26.11
N GLU A 627 -41.06 16.44 -25.53
CA GLU A 627 -40.64 15.79 -24.29
C GLU A 627 -40.32 14.34 -24.56
N LEU A 628 -39.13 13.89 -24.13
CA LEU A 628 -38.73 12.48 -24.11
C LEU A 628 -39.53 11.69 -23.06
N TYR A 629 -40.14 12.37 -22.13
CA TYR A 629 -40.88 11.79 -21.02
C TYR A 629 -42.24 12.49 -20.86
N ILE A 630 -43.32 11.80 -21.23
CA ILE A 630 -44.66 12.19 -20.85
C ILE A 630 -45.00 11.42 -19.57
N GLY A 631 -44.79 12.05 -18.41
CA GLY A 631 -45.20 11.46 -17.14
C GLY A 631 -46.68 11.14 -17.13
N ALA A 632 -47.07 9.98 -16.68
CA ALA A 632 -48.46 9.61 -16.45
C ALA A 632 -49.07 10.53 -15.39
N GLY A 633 -49.54 11.72 -15.82
CA GLY A 633 -50.19 12.65 -14.91
C GLY A 633 -50.08 14.13 -15.19
N GLY A 634 -49.53 14.58 -16.33
CA GLY A 634 -49.61 15.98 -16.78
C GLY A 634 -49.25 17.00 -15.73
N ARG A 635 -48.08 16.88 -15.06
CA ARG A 635 -47.61 17.88 -14.11
C ARG A 635 -46.58 18.76 -14.79
N GLU A 636 -46.89 20.05 -14.87
CA GLU A 636 -45.90 21.10 -15.11
C GLU A 636 -44.83 21.04 -14.02
N HIS A 637 -43.58 21.07 -14.42
CA HIS A 637 -42.47 21.17 -13.48
C HIS A 637 -42.20 22.65 -13.19
N ASP A 638 -42.51 23.07 -11.98
CA ASP A 638 -41.94 24.26 -11.34
C ASP A 638 -40.47 24.02 -10.90
#